data_c6fc03d526b9d3b638159bac5820a460
#
_entry.id   c6fc03d526b9d3b638159bac5820a460
#
_cell.length_a   1.000
_cell.length_b   1.000
_cell.length_c   1.000
_cell.angle_alpha   90.00
_cell.angle_beta   90.00
_cell.angle_gamma   90.00
#
_symmetry.space_group_name_H-M   'P 1'
#
loop_
_entity.id
_entity.type
_entity.pdbx_description
1 polymer ?
#
loop_
_entity_poly.entity_id
_entity_poly.type
_entity_poly.pdbx_seq_one_letter_code
_entity_poly.pdbx_strand_id
1 'polypeptide(L)'
;LAGCYRLIDDNGNILDEEQEQIYNDLMKEVARGVDTYWMNEPLRFAVTHRHTLSIEGGDDVFRYGVGVSYGNTQGVMKGSDREVMNGNIRLIYRKGRLSFTNNLNIDYSKADREPVAFSEFAKANPYFRKYDENGELKKVLFSNYSTTYYSPLFDMRQTNFDETESTGFTNNFEVDWRVIDELRIRGRFGLTKSNEQMKKFRSPFNTEFASKSDNADRGSYEETNTKVLNYDGDFSVTYGKLINEKHMINTVGGMRLSQNGSDKSGYKVQGFIDDEFSNPAFALGYQEDGKATYMDSKNRALSYYLNFGYSYDDRYLLDLNYRADGSSVFGSDKQFTNTWSVGLGWNIHNEAFFESVSGISLLKLRASIGNPGNQNFNDYISTRVYSYNTNNMNIFGSSAIVSNLGNRGLEWQKTLDRNIGFDLVIVDNRLRVNFDYFNKKTDPLLVHIGTPSSTGATTIPRNVGKQITQGVNVTLNYSIIRRDDMFWSVNANMRHQTSEYRNVSDVLTKYNLDNRNRNLTRYYDGGSPSDLWAVRSCGIDPATGREIFLTKEGKQTFVHDYDDEMVVGNSDPDVEGVIGTSFYYKGFSASINLRYRLGGQIFMQTLYDKVENLSSVKKWENLDKRALYDRWKQSGDKAKFKSIADSEVTPISSRFVEDNNVLSGESISLGYESTGKWLSRIGASSMSFRAYMNDIFRVSTVKNERGLSYPFARSVSFSLGVTF
;
A
#
# COMPACT_ATOMS: atom_id res chain seq x y z
N LEU A 1 12.52 1.53 34.72
CA LEU A 1 13.77 1.64 35.52
C LEU A 1 15.05 1.50 34.70
N ALA A 2 15.00 0.85 33.52
CA ALA A 2 16.19 0.64 32.68
C ALA A 2 16.92 1.94 32.23
N GLY A 3 16.29 3.08 32.30
CA GLY A 3 16.89 4.38 32.00
C GLY A 3 17.31 5.20 33.21
N CYS A 4 17.00 4.73 34.40
CA CYS A 4 17.26 5.46 35.63
C CYS A 4 18.49 4.86 36.36
N TYR A 5 19.59 5.58 36.37
CA TYR A 5 20.80 5.20 37.06
C TYR A 5 20.91 6.02 38.33
N ARG A 6 21.19 5.33 39.45
CA ARG A 6 21.71 6.00 40.61
C ARG A 6 23.18 6.31 40.33
N LEU A 7 23.53 7.57 40.36
CA LEU A 7 24.91 8.01 40.29
C LEU A 7 25.46 8.00 41.73
N ILE A 8 26.17 6.95 42.05
CA ILE A 8 26.83 6.78 43.36
C ILE A 8 28.34 6.56 43.15
N ASP A 9 29.14 7.07 44.07
CA ASP A 9 30.57 6.76 44.12
C ASP A 9 30.87 5.38 44.67
N ASP A 10 32.17 4.99 44.70
CA ASP A 10 32.60 3.66 45.21
C ASP A 10 32.32 3.49 46.72
N ASN A 11 32.04 4.56 47.46
CA ASN A 11 31.68 4.56 48.87
C ASN A 11 30.16 4.59 49.11
N GLY A 12 29.37 4.63 48.07
CA GLY A 12 27.91 4.67 48.13
C GLY A 12 27.29 6.06 48.32
N ASN A 13 28.08 7.14 48.17
CA ASN A 13 27.57 8.51 48.26
C ASN A 13 26.83 8.88 46.96
N ILE A 14 25.72 9.60 47.10
CA ILE A 14 24.93 10.13 45.97
C ILE A 14 25.71 11.24 45.31
N LEU A 15 26.00 11.11 44.02
CA LEU A 15 26.69 12.12 43.20
C LEU A 15 25.75 13.11 42.55
N ASP A 16 24.45 12.78 42.41
CA ASP A 16 23.43 13.62 41.82
C ASP A 16 22.10 13.45 42.54
N GLU A 17 21.71 14.44 43.36
CA GLU A 17 20.50 14.39 44.18
C GLU A 17 19.22 14.39 43.36
N GLU A 18 19.20 15.10 42.21
CA GLU A 18 18.02 15.14 41.34
C GLU A 18 17.80 13.79 40.65
N GLN A 19 18.86 13.14 40.19
CA GLN A 19 18.81 11.79 39.63
C GLN A 19 18.34 10.77 40.64
N GLU A 20 18.77 10.90 41.91
CA GLU A 20 18.33 10.03 43.01
C GLU A 20 16.82 10.25 43.30
N GLN A 21 16.35 11.49 43.28
CA GLN A 21 14.93 11.81 43.44
C GLN A 21 14.08 11.19 42.33
N ILE A 22 14.51 11.32 41.07
CA ILE A 22 13.84 10.69 39.92
C ILE A 22 13.79 9.16 40.08
N TYR A 23 14.89 8.56 40.51
CA TYR A 23 14.92 7.11 40.77
C TYR A 23 13.91 6.71 41.87
N ASN A 24 13.88 7.43 42.99
CA ASN A 24 13.00 7.15 44.10
C ASN A 24 11.51 7.31 43.74
N ASP A 25 11.18 8.32 42.95
CA ASP A 25 9.80 8.56 42.50
C ASP A 25 9.33 7.43 41.55
N LEU A 26 10.19 6.97 40.65
CA LEU A 26 9.84 5.80 39.82
C LEU A 26 9.74 4.52 40.64
N MET A 27 10.63 4.30 41.60
CA MET A 27 10.53 3.13 42.49
C MET A 27 9.27 3.13 43.34
N LYS A 28 8.81 4.31 43.79
CA LYS A 28 7.55 4.52 44.49
C LYS A 28 6.35 4.09 43.60
N GLU A 29 6.34 4.46 42.30
CA GLU A 29 5.29 4.05 41.38
C GLU A 29 5.32 2.53 41.10
N VAL A 30 6.51 1.94 40.97
CA VAL A 30 6.67 0.47 40.87
C VAL A 30 6.17 -0.22 42.12
N ALA A 31 6.54 0.27 43.33
CA ALA A 31 6.08 -0.29 44.62
C ALA A 31 4.56 -0.16 44.82
N ARG A 32 3.94 0.86 44.26
CA ARG A 32 2.47 1.03 44.22
C ARG A 32 1.79 0.08 43.22
N GLY A 33 2.54 -0.64 42.39
CA GLY A 33 2.01 -1.53 41.36
C GLY A 33 1.34 -0.79 40.19
N VAL A 34 1.82 0.40 39.85
CA VAL A 34 1.30 1.15 38.70
C VAL A 34 1.57 0.38 37.42
N ASP A 35 0.51 0.05 36.68
CA ASP A 35 0.55 -0.63 35.39
C ASP A 35 -0.55 -0.03 34.50
N THR A 36 -0.23 1.09 33.86
CA THR A 36 -1.15 1.78 32.94
C THR A 36 -1.02 1.18 31.56
N TYR A 37 -2.06 0.49 31.10
CA TYR A 37 -2.10 0.01 29.74
C TYR A 37 -2.57 1.12 28.77
N TRP A 38 -1.65 2.05 28.46
CA TRP A 38 -1.90 3.25 27.66
C TRP A 38 -2.54 2.96 26.30
N MET A 39 -2.15 1.87 25.65
CA MET A 39 -2.66 1.48 24.34
C MET A 39 -4.16 1.20 24.31
N ASN A 40 -4.78 0.91 25.47
CA ASN A 40 -6.23 0.69 25.53
C ASN A 40 -7.04 2.00 25.66
N GLU A 41 -6.41 3.08 26.13
CA GLU A 41 -7.08 4.34 26.43
C GLU A 41 -7.77 4.99 25.23
N PRO A 42 -7.16 5.04 24.03
CA PRO A 42 -7.81 5.63 22.87
C PRO A 42 -8.80 4.70 22.19
N LEU A 43 -8.93 3.44 22.64
CA LEU A 43 -9.71 2.43 21.93
C LEU A 43 -11.18 2.41 22.36
N ARG A 44 -12.02 1.96 21.45
CA ARG A 44 -13.45 1.67 21.66
C ARG A 44 -13.90 0.44 20.89
N PHE A 45 -15.03 -0.13 21.29
CA PHE A 45 -15.76 -1.05 20.42
C PHE A 45 -16.38 -0.23 19.29
N ALA A 46 -16.07 -0.61 18.05
CA ALA A 46 -16.46 0.12 16.86
C ALA A 46 -17.53 -0.63 16.07
N VAL A 47 -18.56 0.09 15.63
CA VAL A 47 -19.64 -0.45 14.81
C VAL A 47 -19.67 0.27 13.47
N THR A 48 -19.64 -0.50 12.39
CA THR A 48 -19.81 0.00 11.03
C THR A 48 -21.12 -0.50 10.47
N HIS A 49 -21.92 0.38 9.88
CA HIS A 49 -23.13 -0.01 9.18
C HIS A 49 -23.23 0.65 7.81
N ARG A 50 -23.85 -0.03 6.87
CA ARG A 50 -24.18 0.48 5.54
C ARG A 50 -25.58 0.05 5.17
N HIS A 51 -26.35 0.98 4.63
CA HIS A 51 -27.68 0.76 4.09
C HIS A 51 -27.67 1.09 2.62
N THR A 52 -28.20 0.22 1.80
CA THR A 52 -28.28 0.43 0.34
C THR A 52 -29.70 0.12 -0.11
N LEU A 53 -30.27 1.04 -0.88
CA LEU A 53 -31.54 0.87 -1.57
C LEU A 53 -31.29 1.01 -3.07
N SER A 54 -31.75 0.05 -3.85
CA SER A 54 -31.68 0.12 -5.30
C SER A 54 -33.03 -0.23 -5.92
N ILE A 55 -33.37 0.51 -6.96
CA ILE A 55 -34.60 0.33 -7.75
C ILE A 55 -34.19 0.25 -9.22
N GLU A 56 -34.61 -0.81 -9.89
CA GLU A 56 -34.38 -0.99 -11.31
C GLU A 56 -35.72 -1.23 -12.00
N GLY A 57 -35.87 -0.70 -13.21
CA GLY A 57 -37.08 -0.85 -13.98
C GLY A 57 -36.88 -0.51 -15.45
N GLY A 58 -37.96 -0.65 -16.22
CA GLY A 58 -37.98 -0.32 -17.63
C GLY A 58 -38.37 -1.51 -18.51
N ASP A 59 -38.17 -1.34 -19.81
CA ASP A 59 -38.49 -2.31 -20.84
C ASP A 59 -37.26 -2.60 -21.74
N ASP A 60 -37.47 -3.19 -22.89
CA ASP A 60 -36.40 -3.50 -23.85
C ASP A 60 -35.80 -2.26 -24.51
N VAL A 61 -36.52 -1.12 -24.52
CA VAL A 61 -36.12 0.14 -25.13
C VAL A 61 -35.46 1.06 -24.11
N PHE A 62 -36.04 1.18 -22.91
CA PHE A 62 -35.57 2.08 -21.88
C PHE A 62 -35.47 1.36 -20.55
N ARG A 63 -34.29 1.34 -19.96
CA ARG A 63 -34.01 0.81 -18.62
C ARG A 63 -33.39 1.85 -17.75
N TYR A 64 -33.78 1.87 -16.51
CA TYR A 64 -33.19 2.72 -15.50
C TYR A 64 -32.86 1.93 -14.22
N GLY A 65 -31.83 2.37 -13.55
CA GLY A 65 -31.48 1.91 -12.22
C GLY A 65 -31.10 3.13 -11.37
N VAL A 66 -31.62 3.18 -10.17
CA VAL A 66 -31.29 4.22 -9.19
C VAL A 66 -30.89 3.53 -7.89
N GLY A 67 -29.74 3.87 -7.38
CA GLY A 67 -29.24 3.35 -6.11
C GLY A 67 -28.82 4.50 -5.19
N VAL A 68 -29.11 4.33 -3.91
CA VAL A 68 -28.66 5.24 -2.84
C VAL A 68 -28.08 4.41 -1.73
N SER A 69 -26.92 4.78 -1.24
CA SER A 69 -26.31 4.15 -0.07
C SER A 69 -25.85 5.17 0.94
N TYR A 70 -26.06 4.85 2.20
CA TYR A 70 -25.53 5.55 3.36
C TYR A 70 -24.70 4.59 4.19
N GLY A 71 -23.51 4.99 4.57
CA GLY A 71 -22.64 4.23 5.45
C GLY A 71 -22.01 5.10 6.52
N ASN A 72 -21.94 4.57 7.73
CA ASN A 72 -21.17 5.16 8.81
C ASN A 72 -20.18 4.11 9.33
N THR A 73 -18.92 4.49 9.36
CA THR A 73 -17.81 3.67 9.84
C THR A 73 -17.22 4.33 11.06
N GLN A 74 -17.39 3.70 12.21
CA GLN A 74 -16.67 4.07 13.41
C GLN A 74 -15.29 3.41 13.41
N GLY A 75 -14.24 4.21 13.59
CA GLY A 75 -12.90 3.68 13.80
C GLY A 75 -12.75 3.10 15.22
N VAL A 76 -11.83 2.17 15.40
CA VAL A 76 -11.51 1.60 16.72
C VAL A 76 -10.83 2.61 17.65
N MET A 77 -10.25 3.67 17.10
CA MET A 77 -9.79 4.82 17.87
C MET A 77 -10.93 5.82 18.07
N LYS A 78 -11.05 6.36 19.27
CA LYS A 78 -11.99 7.43 19.60
C LYS A 78 -11.67 8.68 18.78
N GLY A 79 -12.69 9.31 18.19
CA GLY A 79 -12.53 10.48 17.32
C GLY A 79 -12.20 10.14 15.86
N SER A 80 -12.14 8.85 15.50
CA SER A 80 -11.95 8.41 14.10
C SER A 80 -13.27 7.87 13.57
N ASP A 81 -13.95 8.65 12.73
CA ASP A 81 -15.26 8.31 12.16
C ASP A 81 -15.32 8.68 10.70
N ARG A 82 -16.14 7.97 9.92
CA ARG A 82 -16.34 8.29 8.50
C ARG A 82 -17.78 8.05 8.08
N GLU A 83 -18.39 9.08 7.52
CA GLU A 83 -19.67 9.01 6.83
C GLU A 83 -19.48 9.01 5.32
N VAL A 84 -20.29 8.19 4.63
CA VAL A 84 -20.26 8.11 3.17
C VAL A 84 -21.69 8.04 2.64
N MET A 85 -22.02 8.89 1.69
CA MET A 85 -23.26 8.84 0.94
C MET A 85 -22.94 8.70 -0.55
N ASN A 86 -23.58 7.74 -1.21
CA ASN A 86 -23.40 7.56 -2.63
C ASN A 86 -24.78 7.47 -3.31
N GLY A 87 -24.94 8.20 -4.40
CA GLY A 87 -26.06 8.08 -5.31
C GLY A 87 -25.58 7.62 -6.69
N ASN A 88 -26.24 6.65 -7.28
CA ASN A 88 -25.96 6.24 -8.64
C ASN A 88 -27.24 6.21 -9.47
N ILE A 89 -27.13 6.65 -10.72
CA ILE A 89 -28.21 6.61 -11.70
C ILE A 89 -27.63 5.98 -12.96
N ARG A 90 -28.28 4.94 -13.42
CA ARG A 90 -27.97 4.28 -14.68
C ARG A 90 -29.16 4.37 -15.62
N LEU A 91 -28.94 4.90 -16.79
CA LEU A 91 -29.93 5.02 -17.86
C LEU A 91 -29.41 4.28 -19.08
N ILE A 92 -30.25 3.43 -19.67
CA ILE A 92 -29.96 2.74 -20.93
C ILE A 92 -31.14 2.96 -21.86
N TYR A 93 -30.85 3.52 -23.04
CA TYR A 93 -31.83 3.69 -24.11
C TYR A 93 -31.36 2.93 -25.34
N ARG A 94 -32.20 2.04 -25.86
CA ARG A 94 -31.93 1.21 -27.05
C ARG A 94 -32.99 1.45 -28.11
N LYS A 95 -32.53 1.79 -29.30
CA LYS A 95 -33.41 1.95 -30.47
C LYS A 95 -32.82 1.22 -31.66
N GLY A 96 -33.37 0.06 -31.98
CA GLY A 96 -32.84 -0.80 -33.02
C GLY A 96 -31.39 -1.20 -32.76
N ARG A 97 -30.46 -0.79 -33.59
CA ARG A 97 -29.02 -1.08 -33.53
C ARG A 97 -28.22 -0.08 -32.73
N LEU A 98 -28.86 0.90 -32.11
CA LEU A 98 -28.21 1.98 -31.38
C LEU A 98 -28.56 1.89 -29.88
N SER A 99 -27.54 1.98 -29.02
CA SER A 99 -27.69 1.98 -27.57
C SER A 99 -26.94 3.18 -26.97
N PHE A 100 -27.62 3.89 -26.10
CA PHE A 100 -27.04 4.96 -25.26
C PHE A 100 -27.05 4.49 -23.82
N THR A 101 -25.94 4.59 -23.15
CA THR A 101 -25.82 4.28 -21.71
C THR A 101 -25.24 5.50 -21.01
N ASN A 102 -25.89 5.93 -19.93
CA ASN A 102 -25.36 6.94 -19.04
C ASN A 102 -25.29 6.38 -17.62
N ASN A 103 -24.14 6.51 -16.98
CA ASN A 103 -23.94 6.17 -15.59
C ASN A 103 -23.46 7.42 -14.85
N LEU A 104 -24.27 7.88 -13.91
CA LEU A 104 -23.97 9.01 -13.04
C LEU A 104 -23.76 8.51 -11.62
N ASN A 105 -22.62 8.90 -11.03
CA ASN A 105 -22.34 8.68 -9.62
C ASN A 105 -22.10 10.02 -8.93
N ILE A 106 -22.67 10.17 -7.74
CA ILE A 106 -22.48 11.33 -6.87
C ILE A 106 -22.04 10.78 -5.53
N ASP A 107 -20.90 11.25 -5.03
CA ASP A 107 -20.28 10.78 -3.82
C ASP A 107 -20.10 11.95 -2.85
N TYR A 108 -20.44 11.71 -1.60
CA TYR A 108 -20.14 12.59 -0.47
C TYR A 108 -19.47 11.76 0.61
N SER A 109 -18.39 12.25 1.18
CA SER A 109 -17.80 11.67 2.37
C SER A 109 -17.29 12.74 3.32
N LYS A 110 -17.52 12.51 4.62
CA LYS A 110 -16.90 13.25 5.73
C LYS A 110 -16.13 12.26 6.58
N ALA A 111 -14.87 12.54 6.86
CA ALA A 111 -14.00 11.71 7.67
C ALA A 111 -13.35 12.57 8.76
N ASP A 112 -13.46 12.12 9.99
CA ASP A 112 -12.74 12.66 11.14
C ASP A 112 -11.60 11.69 11.47
N ARG A 113 -10.41 12.22 11.69
CA ARG A 113 -9.25 11.44 12.11
C ARG A 113 -9.02 11.63 13.61
N GLU A 114 -8.40 10.63 14.21
CA GLU A 114 -8.01 10.68 15.60
C GLU A 114 -7.16 11.93 15.89
N PRO A 115 -7.46 12.66 16.96
CA PRO A 115 -6.74 13.90 17.31
C PRO A 115 -5.30 13.64 17.78
N VAL A 116 -5.02 12.45 18.32
CA VAL A 116 -3.71 12.00 18.81
C VAL A 116 -3.36 10.66 18.21
N ALA A 117 -2.19 10.54 17.62
CA ALA A 117 -1.73 9.31 16.97
C ALA A 117 -1.60 8.16 17.98
N PHE A 118 -2.00 6.95 17.59
CA PHE A 118 -1.88 5.76 18.42
C PHE A 118 -0.44 5.49 18.89
N SER A 119 0.55 5.86 18.08
CA SER A 119 1.97 5.72 18.41
C SER A 119 2.35 6.46 19.70
N GLU A 120 1.68 7.56 20.05
CA GLU A 120 1.97 8.30 21.28
C GLU A 120 1.52 7.51 22.51
N PHE A 121 0.37 6.82 22.42
CA PHE A 121 -0.08 5.89 23.45
C PHE A 121 0.82 4.64 23.53
N ALA A 122 1.29 4.14 22.40
CA ALA A 122 2.18 2.99 22.35
C ALA A 122 3.56 3.26 22.97
N LYS A 123 4.04 4.51 22.92
CA LYS A 123 5.30 4.95 23.53
C LYS A 123 5.17 5.23 25.04
N ALA A 124 3.97 5.55 25.53
CA ALA A 124 3.80 5.97 26.92
C ALA A 124 4.16 4.83 27.89
N ASN A 125 5.03 5.14 28.85
CA ASN A 125 5.56 4.14 29.78
C ASN A 125 4.45 3.65 30.74
N PRO A 126 4.28 2.34 30.96
CA PRO A 126 3.28 1.77 31.84
C PRO A 126 3.38 2.22 33.32
N TYR A 127 4.53 2.62 33.78
CA TYR A 127 4.73 3.13 35.15
C TYR A 127 4.25 4.57 35.33
N PHE A 128 3.83 5.25 34.29
CA PHE A 128 3.27 6.61 34.39
C PHE A 128 1.78 6.57 34.71
N ARG A 129 1.38 7.22 35.80
CA ARG A 129 -0.04 7.37 36.18
C ARG A 129 -0.75 8.39 35.30
N LYS A 130 -2.01 8.09 34.96
CA LYS A 130 -2.90 9.01 34.22
C LYS A 130 -3.31 10.24 35.00
N TYR A 131 -3.56 10.05 36.30
CA TYR A 131 -4.11 11.06 37.20
C TYR A 131 -3.14 11.36 38.34
N ASP A 132 -3.19 12.57 38.85
CA ASP A 132 -2.46 12.98 40.04
C ASP A 132 -3.15 12.46 41.33
N GLU A 133 -2.68 12.92 42.48
CA GLU A 133 -3.23 12.52 43.80
C GLU A 133 -4.62 13.14 44.08
N ASN A 134 -4.99 14.22 43.39
CA ASN A 134 -6.27 14.87 43.45
C ASN A 134 -7.33 14.29 42.47
N GLY A 135 -6.90 13.35 41.62
CA GLY A 135 -7.72 12.76 40.58
C GLY A 135 -7.81 13.60 39.30
N GLU A 136 -6.96 14.60 39.13
CA GLU A 136 -6.86 15.39 37.92
C GLU A 136 -5.94 14.74 36.87
N LEU A 137 -6.28 14.92 35.59
CA LEU A 137 -5.51 14.36 34.51
C LEU A 137 -4.15 15.06 34.38
N LYS A 138 -3.08 14.29 34.51
CA LYS A 138 -1.71 14.82 34.41
C LYS A 138 -1.43 15.29 32.99
N LYS A 139 -0.92 16.51 32.86
CA LYS A 139 -0.37 17.04 31.60
C LYS A 139 1.04 16.51 31.37
N VAL A 140 1.91 16.59 32.37
CA VAL A 140 3.27 16.05 32.37
C VAL A 140 3.29 14.72 33.10
N LEU A 141 3.67 13.66 32.41
CA LEU A 141 3.78 12.32 32.97
C LEU A 141 5.12 12.14 33.69
N PHE A 142 6.19 12.65 33.07
CA PHE A 142 7.55 12.54 33.57
C PHE A 142 8.42 13.65 32.95
N SER A 143 9.35 14.18 33.72
CA SER A 143 10.35 15.16 33.25
C SER A 143 11.67 14.90 33.91
N ASN A 144 12.76 15.02 33.14
CA ASN A 144 14.13 15.01 33.62
C ASN A 144 14.93 16.10 32.89
N TYR A 145 16.23 16.22 33.16
CA TYR A 145 17.12 17.23 32.56
C TYR A 145 17.06 17.33 31.01
N SER A 146 16.77 16.24 30.33
CA SER A 146 16.90 16.17 28.87
C SER A 146 15.56 15.97 28.14
N THR A 147 14.52 15.49 28.85
CA THR A 147 13.28 15.08 28.17
C THR A 147 12.07 15.22 29.06
N THR A 148 10.99 15.74 28.53
CA THR A 148 9.68 15.78 29.15
C THR A 148 8.71 14.90 28.37
N TYR A 149 8.02 14.00 29.06
CA TYR A 149 6.98 13.14 28.52
C TYR A 149 5.61 13.66 28.91
N TYR A 150 4.79 13.94 27.91
CA TYR A 150 3.45 14.47 28.08
C TYR A 150 2.40 13.37 27.97
N SER A 151 1.23 13.64 28.49
CA SER A 151 0.11 12.73 28.48
C SER A 151 -0.62 12.81 27.13
N PRO A 152 -0.69 11.74 26.34
CA PRO A 152 -1.49 11.73 25.13
C PRO A 152 -2.99 11.84 25.41
N LEU A 153 -3.45 11.43 26.62
CA LEU A 153 -4.82 11.64 27.06
C LEU A 153 -5.16 13.11 27.31
N PHE A 154 -4.17 13.89 27.78
CA PHE A 154 -4.35 15.32 27.96
C PHE A 154 -4.64 15.99 26.62
N ASP A 155 -3.81 15.70 25.59
CA ASP A 155 -3.99 16.24 24.25
C ASP A 155 -5.28 15.76 23.58
N MET A 156 -5.71 14.53 23.87
CA MET A 156 -6.96 13.97 23.37
C MET A 156 -8.20 14.69 23.93
N ARG A 157 -8.09 15.38 25.06
CA ARG A 157 -9.19 16.16 25.66
C ARG A 157 -9.28 17.60 25.16
N GLN A 158 -8.20 18.09 24.50
CA GLN A 158 -8.21 19.42 23.90
C GLN A 158 -9.13 19.47 22.68
N THR A 159 -9.54 20.66 22.29
CA THR A 159 -10.34 20.89 21.08
C THR A 159 -9.46 20.74 19.83
N ASN A 160 -9.04 19.52 19.54
CA ASN A 160 -8.31 19.19 18.32
C ASN A 160 -9.24 18.54 17.31
N PHE A 161 -9.11 18.86 16.04
CA PHE A 161 -9.79 18.15 14.97
C PHE A 161 -8.88 17.98 13.73
N ASP A 162 -9.18 16.96 12.94
CA ASP A 162 -8.57 16.67 11.63
C ASP A 162 -9.69 16.11 10.76
N GLU A 163 -10.37 16.99 10.04
CA GLU A 163 -11.57 16.69 9.26
C GLU A 163 -11.24 16.72 7.77
N THR A 164 -11.77 15.77 7.02
CA THR A 164 -11.73 15.76 5.57
C THR A 164 -13.13 15.60 5.00
N GLU A 165 -13.56 16.55 4.22
CA GLU A 165 -14.84 16.52 3.49
C GLU A 165 -14.54 16.39 1.99
N SER A 166 -15.22 15.46 1.33
CA SER A 166 -15.07 15.24 -0.11
C SER A 166 -16.42 15.11 -0.79
N THR A 167 -16.55 15.81 -1.91
CA THR A 167 -17.69 15.69 -2.82
C THR A 167 -17.21 15.30 -4.20
N GLY A 168 -17.83 14.29 -4.79
CA GLY A 168 -17.47 13.75 -6.09
C GLY A 168 -18.66 13.66 -7.05
N PHE A 169 -18.38 13.86 -8.31
CA PHE A 169 -19.33 13.68 -9.41
C PHE A 169 -18.61 12.95 -10.54
N THR A 170 -19.13 11.80 -10.92
CA THR A 170 -18.60 11.02 -12.06
C THR A 170 -19.73 10.69 -13.02
N ASN A 171 -19.59 11.10 -14.26
CA ASN A 171 -20.53 10.76 -15.33
C ASN A 171 -19.80 10.01 -16.45
N ASN A 172 -20.33 8.86 -16.83
CA ASN A 172 -19.86 8.07 -17.95
C ASN A 172 -20.98 7.93 -18.97
N PHE A 173 -20.73 8.41 -20.17
CA PHE A 173 -21.63 8.33 -21.30
C PHE A 173 -21.04 7.40 -22.37
N GLU A 174 -21.84 6.46 -22.86
CA GLU A 174 -21.47 5.53 -23.92
C GLU A 174 -22.52 5.51 -25.01
N VAL A 175 -22.06 5.59 -26.24
CA VAL A 175 -22.83 5.32 -27.44
C VAL A 175 -22.31 4.06 -28.09
N ASP A 176 -23.17 3.12 -28.35
CA ASP A 176 -22.86 1.85 -28.99
C ASP A 176 -23.78 1.68 -30.22
N TRP A 177 -23.18 1.66 -31.39
CA TRP A 177 -23.89 1.56 -32.64
C TRP A 177 -23.46 0.35 -33.45
N ARG A 178 -24.33 -0.65 -33.56
CA ARG A 178 -24.16 -1.79 -34.46
C ARG A 178 -24.61 -1.38 -35.88
N VAL A 179 -23.66 -0.89 -36.68
CA VAL A 179 -23.95 -0.40 -38.04
C VAL A 179 -24.52 -1.52 -38.92
N ILE A 180 -23.85 -2.64 -38.92
CA ILE A 180 -24.25 -3.95 -39.44
C ILE A 180 -23.92 -5.02 -38.41
N ASP A 181 -24.29 -6.26 -38.66
CA ASP A 181 -24.06 -7.32 -37.65
C ASP A 181 -22.57 -7.56 -37.38
N GLU A 182 -21.73 -7.33 -38.38
CA GLU A 182 -20.28 -7.48 -38.27
C GLU A 182 -19.56 -6.22 -37.82
N LEU A 183 -20.17 -5.02 -37.92
CA LEU A 183 -19.52 -3.75 -37.68
C LEU A 183 -20.17 -2.97 -36.53
N ARG A 184 -19.40 -2.71 -35.47
CA ARG A 184 -19.83 -1.98 -34.29
C ARG A 184 -18.93 -0.77 -34.06
N ILE A 185 -19.53 0.39 -33.84
CA ILE A 185 -18.87 1.63 -33.45
C ILE A 185 -19.23 1.95 -32.01
N ARG A 186 -18.23 2.23 -31.17
CA ARG A 186 -18.43 2.61 -29.77
C ARG A 186 -17.69 3.90 -29.47
N GLY A 187 -18.41 4.84 -28.85
CA GLY A 187 -17.85 6.05 -28.27
C GLY A 187 -18.15 6.10 -26.77
N ARG A 188 -17.15 6.35 -25.95
CA ARG A 188 -17.29 6.57 -24.52
C ARG A 188 -16.67 7.89 -24.11
N PHE A 189 -17.30 8.56 -23.17
CA PHE A 189 -16.77 9.75 -22.55
C PHE A 189 -17.05 9.73 -21.05
N GLY A 190 -16.02 9.85 -20.27
CA GLY A 190 -16.03 9.92 -18.80
C GLY A 190 -15.59 11.29 -18.32
N LEU A 191 -16.31 11.82 -17.34
CA LEU A 191 -15.96 13.05 -16.62
C LEU A 191 -16.05 12.81 -15.13
N THR A 192 -14.95 13.07 -14.42
CA THR A 192 -14.91 13.07 -12.95
C THR A 192 -14.50 14.43 -12.46
N LYS A 193 -15.29 15.00 -11.56
CA LYS A 193 -14.97 16.22 -10.84
C LYS A 193 -15.14 15.96 -9.37
N SER A 194 -14.11 16.24 -8.57
CA SER A 194 -14.20 16.15 -7.13
C SER A 194 -13.55 17.35 -6.46
N ASN A 195 -14.04 17.64 -5.27
CA ASN A 195 -13.49 18.65 -4.38
C ASN A 195 -13.30 18.02 -3.02
N GLU A 196 -12.08 18.11 -2.47
CA GLU A 196 -11.73 17.66 -1.13
C GLU A 196 -11.22 18.84 -0.33
N GLN A 197 -11.79 19.04 0.84
CA GLN A 197 -11.35 20.03 1.82
C GLN A 197 -10.89 19.31 3.08
N MET A 198 -9.64 19.51 3.45
CA MET A 198 -9.06 19.06 4.71
C MET A 198 -8.89 20.26 5.64
N LYS A 199 -9.32 20.11 6.86
CA LYS A 199 -9.18 21.10 7.96
C LYS A 199 -8.56 20.42 9.15
N LYS A 200 -7.50 21.00 9.69
CA LYS A 200 -6.82 20.47 10.86
C LYS A 200 -6.55 21.58 11.84
N PHE A 201 -7.02 21.42 13.06
CA PHE A 201 -6.81 22.36 14.16
C PHE A 201 -6.05 21.67 15.31
N ARG A 202 -5.09 22.37 15.86
CA ARG A 202 -4.38 22.00 17.08
C ARG A 202 -4.55 23.12 18.10
N SER A 203 -5.13 22.78 19.23
CA SER A 203 -5.36 23.68 20.36
C SER A 203 -4.05 24.33 20.84
N PRO A 204 -4.03 25.60 21.22
CA PRO A 204 -2.84 26.24 21.80
C PRO A 204 -2.40 25.58 23.12
N PHE A 205 -3.29 24.81 23.76
CA PHE A 205 -3.00 24.08 24.99
C PHE A 205 -2.39 22.70 24.75
N ASN A 206 -2.34 22.23 23.49
CA ASN A 206 -1.73 20.97 23.11
C ASN A 206 -0.26 20.95 23.55
N THR A 207 0.20 19.79 24.01
CA THR A 207 1.55 19.62 24.56
C THR A 207 2.66 19.80 23.53
N GLU A 208 2.36 19.70 22.24
CA GLU A 208 3.32 20.03 21.17
C GLU A 208 3.81 21.49 21.22
N PHE A 209 3.01 22.39 21.82
CA PHE A 209 3.38 23.80 22.01
C PHE A 209 3.97 24.11 23.40
N ALA A 210 4.20 23.07 24.24
CA ALA A 210 4.63 23.28 25.62
C ALA A 210 6.01 23.97 25.74
N SER A 211 6.87 23.83 24.74
CA SER A 211 8.18 24.48 24.67
C SER A 211 8.14 25.90 24.10
N LYS A 212 6.97 26.33 23.56
CA LYS A 212 6.82 27.67 22.96
C LYS A 212 6.50 28.70 24.03
N SER A 213 7.35 29.71 24.16
CA SER A 213 7.15 30.80 25.10
C SER A 213 6.18 31.87 24.59
N ASP A 214 6.20 32.15 23.28
CA ASP A 214 5.33 33.13 22.64
C ASP A 214 3.95 32.50 22.31
N ASN A 215 2.90 33.20 22.66
CA ASN A 215 1.54 32.83 22.30
C ASN A 215 1.30 32.87 20.78
N ALA A 216 2.07 33.68 20.04
CA ALA A 216 2.03 33.73 18.59
C ALA A 216 2.43 32.39 17.92
N ASP A 217 3.18 31.54 18.64
CA ASP A 217 3.64 30.23 18.16
C ASP A 217 2.74 29.07 18.63
N ARG A 218 1.70 29.34 19.41
CA ARG A 218 0.83 28.32 19.98
C ARG A 218 -0.47 28.16 19.20
N GLY A 219 -0.94 26.93 19.09
CA GLY A 219 -2.13 26.60 18.30
C GLY A 219 -1.86 26.73 16.80
N SER A 220 -2.47 25.87 16.01
CA SER A 220 -2.35 25.94 14.55
C SER A 220 -3.62 25.49 13.85
N TYR A 221 -3.91 26.16 12.72
CA TYR A 221 -4.96 25.75 11.81
C TYR A 221 -4.37 25.58 10.41
N GLU A 222 -4.63 24.43 9.81
CA GLU A 222 -4.22 24.11 8.45
C GLU A 222 -5.44 23.78 7.61
N GLU A 223 -5.55 24.40 6.45
CA GLU A 223 -6.57 24.08 5.46
C GLU A 223 -5.94 23.75 4.11
N THR A 224 -6.42 22.68 3.52
CA THR A 224 -6.02 22.26 2.18
C THR A 224 -7.27 21.97 1.36
N ASN A 225 -7.35 22.60 0.19
CA ASN A 225 -8.39 22.36 -0.81
C ASN A 225 -7.79 21.70 -2.05
N THR A 226 -8.30 20.53 -2.41
CA THR A 226 -7.87 19.78 -3.60
C THR A 226 -9.04 19.67 -4.57
N LYS A 227 -8.88 20.22 -5.77
CA LYS A 227 -9.86 20.12 -6.85
C LYS A 227 -9.31 19.20 -7.92
N VAL A 228 -10.08 18.18 -8.27
CA VAL A 228 -9.71 17.20 -9.30
C VAL A 228 -10.67 17.35 -10.48
N LEU A 229 -10.11 17.38 -11.68
CA LEU A 229 -10.86 17.33 -12.94
C LEU A 229 -10.20 16.32 -13.88
N ASN A 230 -10.84 15.18 -14.04
CA ASN A 230 -10.39 14.13 -14.94
C ASN A 230 -11.42 13.90 -16.03
N TYR A 231 -10.96 13.73 -17.25
CA TYR A 231 -11.80 13.26 -18.33
C TYR A 231 -11.07 12.22 -19.16
N ASP A 232 -11.82 11.27 -19.68
CA ASP A 232 -11.35 10.28 -20.64
C ASP A 232 -12.36 10.08 -21.76
N GLY A 233 -11.87 9.93 -22.97
CA GLY A 233 -12.63 9.61 -24.15
C GLY A 233 -12.03 8.39 -24.84
N ASP A 234 -12.89 7.50 -25.31
CA ASP A 234 -12.50 6.31 -26.07
C ASP A 234 -13.44 6.18 -27.28
N PHE A 235 -12.86 6.06 -28.45
CA PHE A 235 -13.58 5.79 -29.68
C PHE A 235 -13.02 4.54 -30.33
N SER A 236 -13.87 3.56 -30.66
CA SER A 236 -13.46 2.30 -31.26
C SER A 236 -14.41 1.82 -32.33
N VAL A 237 -13.84 1.17 -33.33
CA VAL A 237 -14.53 0.46 -34.38
C VAL A 237 -14.15 -1.03 -34.29
N THR A 238 -15.13 -1.88 -34.15
CA THR A 238 -14.97 -3.32 -34.09
C THR A 238 -15.57 -3.95 -35.33
N TYR A 239 -14.79 -4.77 -36.02
CA TYR A 239 -15.27 -5.61 -37.12
C TYR A 239 -15.05 -7.07 -36.76
N GLY A 240 -16.12 -7.88 -36.78
CA GLY A 240 -16.09 -9.31 -36.49
C GLY A 240 -16.86 -10.08 -37.53
N LYS A 241 -16.25 -11.12 -38.12
CA LYS A 241 -16.91 -11.94 -39.14
C LYS A 241 -16.43 -13.37 -39.09
N LEU A 242 -17.40 -14.29 -39.14
CA LEU A 242 -17.17 -15.70 -39.38
C LEU A 242 -17.32 -15.99 -40.88
N ILE A 243 -16.27 -16.48 -41.55
CA ILE A 243 -16.22 -16.77 -42.97
C ILE A 243 -16.12 -18.30 -43.14
N ASN A 244 -17.00 -18.86 -43.96
CA ASN A 244 -17.05 -20.31 -44.24
C ASN A 244 -17.08 -21.16 -42.97
N GLU A 245 -17.72 -20.70 -41.90
CA GLU A 245 -17.85 -21.39 -40.60
C GLU A 245 -16.53 -21.76 -39.92
N LYS A 246 -15.38 -21.38 -40.52
CA LYS A 246 -14.05 -21.81 -40.04
C LYS A 246 -13.12 -20.63 -39.73
N HIS A 247 -13.27 -19.52 -40.40
CA HIS A 247 -12.37 -18.38 -40.27
C HIS A 247 -13.05 -17.27 -39.46
N MET A 248 -12.77 -17.16 -38.18
CA MET A 248 -13.23 -16.05 -37.34
C MET A 248 -12.20 -14.93 -37.34
N ILE A 249 -12.60 -13.77 -37.82
CA ILE A 249 -11.80 -12.53 -37.78
C ILE A 249 -12.47 -11.58 -36.82
N ASN A 250 -11.68 -11.00 -35.92
CA ASN A 250 -12.12 -9.91 -35.03
C ASN A 250 -11.05 -8.83 -35.01
N THR A 251 -11.41 -7.62 -35.41
CA THR A 251 -10.48 -6.48 -35.46
C THR A 251 -11.10 -5.30 -34.72
N VAL A 252 -10.31 -4.68 -33.84
CA VAL A 252 -10.70 -3.48 -33.11
C VAL A 252 -9.65 -2.41 -33.34
N GLY A 253 -10.04 -1.31 -33.98
CA GLY A 253 -9.21 -0.11 -34.09
C GLY A 253 -9.82 1.04 -33.29
N GLY A 254 -9.00 1.83 -32.63
CA GLY A 254 -9.53 2.91 -31.83
C GLY A 254 -8.50 3.92 -31.36
N MET A 255 -9.02 4.95 -30.70
CA MET A 255 -8.21 5.96 -30.02
C MET A 255 -8.76 6.25 -28.64
N ARG A 256 -7.87 6.58 -27.72
CA ARG A 256 -8.20 7.02 -26.36
C ARG A 256 -7.45 8.29 -26.04
N LEU A 257 -8.16 9.23 -25.43
CA LEU A 257 -7.59 10.45 -24.87
C LEU A 257 -7.93 10.52 -23.39
N SER A 258 -7.03 11.04 -22.57
CA SER A 258 -7.30 11.27 -21.16
C SER A 258 -6.55 12.47 -20.63
N GLN A 259 -7.14 13.14 -19.65
CA GLN A 259 -6.48 14.13 -18.83
C GLN A 259 -6.82 13.85 -17.37
N ASN A 260 -5.80 13.83 -16.53
CA ASN A 260 -5.92 13.87 -15.08
C ASN A 260 -5.35 15.20 -14.63
N GLY A 261 -6.14 15.99 -13.91
CA GLY A 261 -5.74 17.29 -13.38
C GLY A 261 -6.11 17.44 -11.93
N SER A 262 -5.23 18.05 -11.15
CA SER A 262 -5.43 18.33 -9.73
C SER A 262 -4.83 19.69 -9.40
N ASP A 263 -5.66 20.56 -8.84
CA ASP A 263 -5.26 21.85 -8.27
C ASP A 263 -5.35 21.74 -6.74
N LYS A 264 -4.22 21.88 -6.05
CA LYS A 264 -4.15 21.84 -4.59
C LYS A 264 -3.69 23.19 -4.08
N SER A 265 -4.48 23.80 -3.20
CA SER A 265 -4.16 25.03 -2.50
C SER A 265 -4.31 24.85 -1.00
N GLY A 266 -3.49 25.53 -0.22
CA GLY A 266 -3.56 25.41 1.24
C GLY A 266 -2.81 26.52 1.94
N TYR A 267 -3.05 26.60 3.24
CA TYR A 267 -2.35 27.53 4.14
C TYR A 267 -2.33 26.94 5.55
N LYS A 268 -1.35 27.39 6.33
CA LYS A 268 -1.26 27.10 7.75
C LYS A 268 -1.04 28.40 8.51
N VAL A 269 -1.90 28.64 9.50
CA VAL A 269 -1.86 29.80 10.39
C VAL A 269 -1.68 29.33 11.83
N GLN A 270 -1.15 30.20 12.67
CA GLN A 270 -0.85 29.92 14.08
C GLN A 270 -1.10 31.14 14.97
N GLY A 271 -0.94 30.98 16.28
CA GLY A 271 -1.13 32.04 17.25
C GLY A 271 -2.59 32.13 17.68
N PHE A 272 -3.15 31.02 18.18
CA PHE A 272 -4.48 30.99 18.79
C PHE A 272 -4.35 31.24 20.30
N ILE A 273 -5.22 32.05 20.85
CA ILE A 273 -5.23 32.39 22.28
C ILE A 273 -6.04 31.34 23.06
N ASP A 274 -7.12 30.82 22.45
CA ASP A 274 -8.04 29.90 23.07
C ASP A 274 -8.45 28.81 22.07
N ASP A 275 -8.80 27.64 22.55
CA ASP A 275 -9.21 26.51 21.70
C ASP A 275 -10.72 26.50 21.35
N GLU A 276 -11.53 27.33 21.99
CA GLU A 276 -12.91 27.58 21.59
C GLU A 276 -13.00 28.38 20.28
N PHE A 277 -11.96 29.15 19.94
CA PHE A 277 -11.89 29.97 18.73
C PHE A 277 -11.04 29.33 17.64
N SER A 278 -11.47 28.16 17.17
CA SER A 278 -10.72 27.36 16.17
C SER A 278 -10.85 27.82 14.71
N ASN A 279 -11.48 28.98 14.46
CA ASN A 279 -11.58 29.55 13.12
C ASN A 279 -10.29 30.27 12.72
N PRO A 280 -9.77 30.12 11.48
CA PRO A 280 -8.52 30.76 11.04
C PRO A 280 -8.51 32.28 11.15
N ALA A 281 -9.68 32.95 11.21
CA ALA A 281 -9.77 34.40 11.43
C ALA A 281 -9.28 34.85 12.81
N PHE A 282 -9.18 33.95 13.78
CA PHE A 282 -8.65 34.23 15.12
C PHE A 282 -7.15 33.98 15.26
N ALA A 283 -6.49 33.48 14.22
CA ALA A 283 -5.04 33.31 14.20
C ALA A 283 -4.35 34.65 14.12
N LEU A 284 -3.19 34.79 14.78
CA LEU A 284 -2.37 35.99 14.69
C LEU A 284 -1.69 36.14 13.31
N GLY A 285 -1.42 35.04 12.61
CA GLY A 285 -0.82 35.10 11.29
C GLY A 285 -0.42 33.73 10.73
N TYR A 286 0.33 33.76 9.65
CA TYR A 286 0.96 32.54 9.12
C TYR A 286 1.99 32.02 10.11
N GLN A 287 2.24 30.70 10.06
CA GLN A 287 3.39 30.11 10.74
C GLN A 287 4.67 30.85 10.31
N GLU A 288 5.65 30.98 11.21
CA GLU A 288 6.96 31.58 10.88
C GLU A 288 7.50 31.01 9.57
N ASP A 289 7.94 31.91 8.67
CA ASP A 289 8.32 31.58 7.29
C ASP A 289 7.24 30.89 6.44
N GLY A 290 6.00 30.83 6.93
CA GLY A 290 4.86 30.21 6.25
C GLY A 290 4.23 31.13 5.20
N LYS A 291 3.62 30.52 4.19
CA LYS A 291 2.84 31.20 3.16
C LYS A 291 1.76 30.28 2.61
N ALA A 292 0.80 30.83 1.87
CA ALA A 292 -0.13 30.03 1.10
C ALA A 292 0.62 29.15 0.09
N THR A 293 0.19 27.91 -0.02
CA THR A 293 0.74 26.93 -0.96
C THR A 293 -0.21 26.70 -2.14
N TYR A 294 0.36 26.49 -3.31
CA TYR A 294 -0.39 26.12 -4.51
C TYR A 294 0.42 25.11 -5.32
N MET A 295 -0.24 24.06 -5.78
CA MET A 295 0.34 23.06 -6.66
C MET A 295 -0.66 22.68 -7.74
N ASP A 296 -0.24 22.75 -8.99
CA ASP A 296 -0.99 22.30 -10.19
C ASP A 296 -0.31 21.05 -10.75
N SER A 297 -1.09 20.02 -10.99
CA SER A 297 -0.63 18.75 -11.58
C SER A 297 -1.54 18.42 -12.76
N LYS A 298 -0.96 18.20 -13.94
CA LYS A 298 -1.68 17.82 -15.14
C LYS A 298 -0.95 16.75 -15.94
N ASN A 299 -1.62 15.64 -16.14
CA ASN A 299 -1.16 14.56 -17.00
C ASN A 299 -2.14 14.34 -18.14
N ARG A 300 -1.63 14.31 -19.36
CA ARG A 300 -2.40 14.07 -20.59
C ARG A 300 -1.83 12.88 -21.33
N ALA A 301 -2.74 12.03 -21.81
CA ALA A 301 -2.36 10.89 -22.64
C ALA A 301 -3.26 10.80 -23.88
N LEU A 302 -2.66 10.40 -24.99
CA LEU A 302 -3.32 10.10 -26.25
C LEU A 302 -2.79 8.77 -26.77
N SER A 303 -3.69 7.85 -27.07
CA SER A 303 -3.31 6.52 -27.52
C SER A 303 -4.11 6.13 -28.76
N TYR A 304 -3.44 5.49 -29.71
CA TYR A 304 -4.05 4.81 -30.85
C TYR A 304 -3.79 3.32 -30.71
N TYR A 305 -4.79 2.49 -30.95
CA TYR A 305 -4.64 1.04 -30.82
C TYR A 305 -5.33 0.27 -31.94
N LEU A 306 -4.74 -0.86 -32.27
CA LEU A 306 -5.23 -1.84 -33.23
C LEU A 306 -5.06 -3.23 -32.63
N ASN A 307 -6.16 -3.96 -32.49
CA ASN A 307 -6.15 -5.36 -32.07
C ASN A 307 -6.74 -6.20 -33.21
N PHE A 308 -6.05 -7.27 -33.56
CA PHE A 308 -6.49 -8.21 -34.57
C PHE A 308 -6.44 -9.63 -33.99
N GLY A 309 -7.59 -10.28 -33.97
CA GLY A 309 -7.75 -11.67 -33.56
C GLY A 309 -8.20 -12.51 -34.74
N TYR A 310 -7.56 -13.66 -34.93
CA TYR A 310 -7.94 -14.63 -35.94
C TYR A 310 -8.01 -16.03 -35.33
N SER A 311 -9.08 -16.75 -35.63
CA SER A 311 -9.24 -18.15 -35.27
C SER A 311 -9.55 -18.96 -36.53
N TYR A 312 -8.83 -20.06 -36.71
CA TYR A 312 -9.13 -21.04 -37.74
C TYR A 312 -9.71 -22.31 -37.13
N ASP A 313 -10.99 -22.57 -37.43
CA ASP A 313 -11.73 -23.78 -37.04
C ASP A 313 -11.68 -24.05 -35.54
N ASP A 314 -11.62 -22.96 -34.73
CA ASP A 314 -11.36 -22.98 -33.30
C ASP A 314 -10.13 -23.81 -32.85
N ARG A 315 -9.22 -24.09 -33.77
CA ARG A 315 -7.97 -24.86 -33.53
C ARG A 315 -6.78 -23.95 -33.35
N TYR A 316 -6.54 -23.05 -34.31
CA TYR A 316 -5.38 -22.17 -34.34
C TYR A 316 -5.80 -20.73 -34.11
N LEU A 317 -5.22 -20.11 -33.10
CA LEU A 317 -5.54 -18.77 -32.66
C LEU A 317 -4.33 -17.86 -32.86
N LEU A 318 -4.56 -16.66 -33.41
CA LEU A 318 -3.56 -15.61 -33.57
C LEU A 318 -4.14 -14.29 -33.01
N ASP A 319 -3.44 -13.67 -32.10
CA ASP A 319 -3.75 -12.36 -31.55
C ASP A 319 -2.58 -11.39 -31.82
N LEU A 320 -2.87 -10.29 -32.50
CA LEU A 320 -1.91 -9.21 -32.76
C LEU A 320 -2.45 -7.93 -32.12
N ASN A 321 -1.62 -7.30 -31.31
CA ASN A 321 -1.96 -6.02 -30.70
C ASN A 321 -0.86 -5.00 -31.00
N TYR A 322 -1.26 -3.82 -31.38
CA TYR A 322 -0.37 -2.68 -31.59
C TYR A 322 -0.98 -1.44 -30.95
N ARG A 323 -0.17 -0.65 -30.26
CA ARG A 323 -0.59 0.57 -29.64
C ARG A 323 0.52 1.62 -29.68
N ALA A 324 0.14 2.83 -30.07
CA ALA A 324 0.99 4.01 -30.00
C ALA A 324 0.47 4.90 -28.87
N ASP A 325 1.27 5.06 -27.82
CA ASP A 325 0.93 5.80 -26.61
C ASP A 325 1.76 7.07 -26.48
N GLY A 326 1.09 8.21 -26.40
CA GLY A 326 1.67 9.49 -26.08
C GLY A 326 1.31 9.95 -24.68
N SER A 327 2.26 10.53 -23.95
CA SER A 327 2.05 11.07 -22.61
C SER A 327 2.86 12.33 -22.37
N SER A 328 2.25 13.31 -21.66
CA SER A 328 2.90 14.55 -21.27
C SER A 328 3.95 14.38 -20.13
N VAL A 329 4.01 13.20 -19.50
CA VAL A 329 4.96 12.89 -18.41
C VAL A 329 6.39 12.72 -18.95
N PHE A 330 6.52 12.25 -20.19
CA PHE A 330 7.82 11.96 -20.79
C PHE A 330 8.47 13.19 -21.45
N GLY A 331 9.77 13.07 -21.69
CA GLY A 331 10.55 14.13 -22.31
C GLY A 331 9.98 14.53 -23.68
N SER A 332 10.09 15.82 -24.01
CA SER A 332 9.56 16.37 -25.26
C SER A 332 10.01 15.64 -26.52
N ASP A 333 11.19 15.01 -26.46
CA ASP A 333 11.81 14.30 -27.57
C ASP A 333 11.31 12.84 -27.70
N LYS A 334 10.64 12.31 -26.68
CA LYS A 334 10.22 10.89 -26.55
C LYS A 334 8.79 10.72 -26.01
N GLN A 335 7.91 11.65 -26.37
CA GLN A 335 6.51 11.63 -25.86
C GLN A 335 5.71 10.41 -26.31
N PHE A 336 5.99 9.86 -27.49
CA PHE A 336 5.29 8.68 -28.01
C PHE A 336 6.15 7.44 -27.90
N THR A 337 5.51 6.32 -27.55
CA THR A 337 6.11 4.98 -27.58
C THR A 337 5.15 4.01 -28.24
N ASN A 338 5.74 3.02 -28.92
CA ASN A 338 4.98 1.95 -29.55
C ASN A 338 5.07 0.70 -28.69
N THR A 339 3.94 0.11 -28.41
CA THR A 339 3.80 -1.17 -27.70
C THR A 339 3.11 -2.17 -28.61
N TRP A 340 3.49 -3.42 -28.53
CA TRP A 340 2.94 -4.47 -29.37
C TRP A 340 2.97 -5.81 -28.64
N SER A 341 2.09 -6.72 -29.06
CA SER A 341 2.14 -8.12 -28.65
C SER A 341 1.63 -9.05 -29.75
N VAL A 342 2.17 -10.24 -29.77
CA VAL A 342 1.75 -11.36 -30.62
C VAL A 342 1.45 -12.53 -29.70
N GLY A 343 0.28 -13.11 -29.84
CA GLY A 343 -0.17 -14.30 -29.14
C GLY A 343 -0.53 -15.41 -30.13
N LEU A 344 -0.11 -16.63 -29.81
CA LEU A 344 -0.46 -17.85 -30.53
C LEU A 344 -1.16 -18.80 -29.58
N GLY A 345 -2.21 -19.42 -30.06
CA GLY A 345 -2.92 -20.46 -29.34
C GLY A 345 -3.21 -21.67 -30.22
N TRP A 346 -3.08 -22.86 -29.64
CA TRP A 346 -3.43 -24.10 -30.28
C TRP A 346 -4.36 -24.91 -29.39
N ASN A 347 -5.60 -25.06 -29.83
CA ASN A 347 -6.61 -25.88 -29.18
C ASN A 347 -6.47 -27.34 -29.64
N ILE A 348 -5.54 -28.07 -29.02
CA ILE A 348 -5.20 -29.45 -29.38
C ILE A 348 -6.42 -30.35 -29.26
N HIS A 349 -7.29 -30.09 -28.30
CA HIS A 349 -8.50 -30.88 -28.07
C HIS A 349 -9.51 -30.83 -29.23
N ASN A 350 -9.38 -29.88 -30.16
CA ASN A 350 -10.23 -29.78 -31.37
C ASN A 350 -9.60 -30.49 -32.59
N GLU A 351 -8.44 -31.15 -32.43
CA GLU A 351 -7.78 -31.88 -33.51
C GLU A 351 -8.38 -33.27 -33.68
N ALA A 352 -8.50 -33.73 -34.91
CA ALA A 352 -9.06 -35.07 -35.24
C ALA A 352 -8.34 -36.22 -34.54
N PHE A 353 -7.01 -36.12 -34.39
CA PHE A 353 -6.20 -37.13 -33.69
C PHE A 353 -6.48 -37.18 -32.18
N PHE A 354 -7.13 -36.14 -31.62
CA PHE A 354 -7.42 -36.03 -30.21
C PHE A 354 -8.84 -36.53 -29.86
N GLU A 355 -9.72 -36.72 -30.83
CA GLU A 355 -11.10 -37.17 -30.64
C GLU A 355 -11.19 -38.50 -29.87
N SER A 356 -10.18 -39.38 -30.00
CA SER A 356 -10.11 -40.67 -29.32
C SER A 356 -9.63 -40.57 -27.87
N VAL A 357 -9.16 -39.40 -27.42
CA VAL A 357 -8.63 -39.20 -26.06
C VAL A 357 -9.76 -38.91 -25.12
N SER A 358 -10.24 -39.92 -24.40
CA SER A 358 -11.24 -39.72 -23.36
C SER A 358 -10.64 -39.10 -22.08
N GLY A 359 -11.45 -38.27 -21.40
CA GLY A 359 -11.07 -37.72 -20.10
C GLY A 359 -10.35 -36.35 -20.15
N ILE A 360 -9.92 -35.87 -21.32
CA ILE A 360 -9.41 -34.50 -21.51
C ILE A 360 -10.45 -33.69 -22.29
N SER A 361 -11.05 -32.70 -21.63
CA SER A 361 -12.08 -31.86 -22.25
C SER A 361 -11.51 -30.60 -22.89
N LEU A 362 -10.34 -30.15 -22.45
CA LEU A 362 -9.64 -29.01 -23.03
C LEU A 362 -8.14 -29.23 -22.87
N LEU A 363 -7.43 -29.06 -23.95
CA LEU A 363 -5.96 -28.91 -23.95
C LEU A 363 -5.63 -27.80 -24.93
N LYS A 364 -5.17 -26.66 -24.41
CA LYS A 364 -4.77 -25.50 -25.18
C LYS A 364 -3.32 -25.13 -24.86
N LEU A 365 -2.47 -25.05 -25.86
CA LEU A 365 -1.16 -24.45 -25.73
C LEU A 365 -1.22 -22.95 -26.06
N ARG A 366 -0.47 -22.16 -25.34
CA ARG A 366 -0.37 -20.70 -25.51
C ARG A 366 1.08 -20.28 -25.56
N ALA A 367 1.40 -19.37 -26.48
CA ALA A 367 2.67 -18.69 -26.51
C ALA A 367 2.42 -17.20 -26.82
N SER A 368 3.08 -16.32 -26.13
CA SER A 368 3.00 -14.89 -26.44
C SER A 368 4.34 -14.19 -26.25
N ILE A 369 4.53 -13.16 -27.04
CA ILE A 369 5.65 -12.23 -26.93
C ILE A 369 5.12 -10.81 -27.15
N GLY A 370 5.55 -9.88 -26.31
CA GLY A 370 5.11 -8.50 -26.43
C GLY A 370 6.01 -7.54 -25.70
N ASN A 371 5.79 -6.26 -25.97
CA ASN A 371 6.52 -5.17 -25.34
C ASN A 371 5.51 -4.17 -24.76
N PRO A 372 4.86 -4.47 -23.60
CA PRO A 372 4.06 -3.50 -22.89
C PRO A 372 4.97 -2.39 -22.33
N GLY A 373 4.59 -1.13 -22.54
CA GLY A 373 5.26 0.01 -21.93
C GLY A 373 4.74 0.26 -20.51
N ASN A 374 5.54 0.89 -19.68
CA ASN A 374 5.14 1.39 -18.36
C ASN A 374 5.23 2.92 -18.34
N GLN A 375 4.12 3.58 -17.94
CA GLN A 375 4.00 5.04 -17.85
C GLN A 375 3.65 5.53 -16.44
N ASN A 376 3.79 4.69 -15.43
CA ASN A 376 3.40 5.01 -14.06
C ASN A 376 4.52 5.79 -13.35
N PHE A 377 4.70 7.05 -13.76
CA PHE A 377 5.70 7.96 -13.22
C PHE A 377 5.05 9.25 -12.74
N ASN A 378 5.75 9.97 -11.86
CA ASN A 378 5.30 11.25 -11.33
C ASN A 378 5.18 12.29 -12.45
N ASP A 379 4.19 13.17 -12.35
CA ASP A 379 4.03 14.30 -13.25
C ASP A 379 5.28 15.19 -13.23
N TYR A 380 5.59 15.79 -14.38
CA TYR A 380 6.74 16.67 -14.56
C TYR A 380 8.13 16.06 -14.31
N ILE A 381 8.26 14.72 -14.22
CA ILE A 381 9.57 14.07 -13.99
C ILE A 381 10.62 14.44 -15.05
N SER A 382 10.19 14.66 -16.28
CA SER A 382 11.07 15.05 -17.40
C SER A 382 11.31 16.56 -17.50
N THR A 383 10.54 17.36 -16.74
CA THR A 383 10.56 18.83 -16.83
C THR A 383 11.44 19.43 -15.74
N ARG A 384 12.21 20.48 -16.10
CA ARG A 384 12.94 21.23 -15.10
C ARG A 384 11.97 22.09 -14.29
N VAL A 385 12.00 21.93 -12.96
CA VAL A 385 11.14 22.63 -12.02
C VAL A 385 11.99 23.48 -11.08
N TYR A 386 11.54 24.71 -10.85
CA TYR A 386 12.15 25.64 -9.92
C TYR A 386 11.20 25.92 -8.75
N SER A 387 11.73 26.06 -7.55
CA SER A 387 11.03 26.56 -6.38
C SER A 387 11.64 27.89 -5.94
N TYR A 388 10.78 28.84 -5.57
CA TYR A 388 11.24 30.08 -4.95
C TYR A 388 11.61 29.79 -3.49
N ASN A 389 12.84 30.18 -3.12
CA ASN A 389 13.28 30.12 -1.74
C ASN A 389 13.16 31.53 -1.11
N THR A 390 12.18 31.64 -0.20
CA THR A 390 11.92 32.91 0.51
C THR A 390 12.75 33.06 1.78
N ASN A 391 13.33 31.96 2.27
CA ASN A 391 14.08 31.94 3.53
C ASN A 391 15.55 32.32 3.33
N ASN A 392 16.08 32.16 2.10
CA ASN A 392 17.45 32.56 1.75
C ASN A 392 17.39 33.62 0.66
N MET A 393 17.26 34.88 1.08
CA MET A 393 17.36 36.02 0.17
C MET A 393 18.82 36.27 -0.18
N ASN A 394 19.12 36.50 -1.43
CA ASN A 394 20.41 37.03 -1.87
C ASN A 394 20.31 38.56 -2.02
N ILE A 395 21.40 39.20 -2.42
CA ILE A 395 21.46 40.66 -2.59
C ILE A 395 20.45 41.22 -3.61
N PHE A 396 19.86 40.36 -4.46
CA PHE A 396 18.87 40.72 -5.46
C PHE A 396 17.42 40.34 -5.05
N GLY A 397 17.20 39.80 -3.83
CA GLY A 397 15.90 39.36 -3.33
C GLY A 397 15.73 37.84 -3.26
N SER A 398 14.51 37.36 -3.45
CA SER A 398 14.22 35.94 -3.39
C SER A 398 14.92 35.13 -4.46
N SER A 399 15.53 34.02 -4.08
CA SER A 399 16.24 33.13 -5.00
C SER A 399 15.30 32.05 -5.56
N ALA A 400 15.59 31.56 -6.78
CA ALA A 400 14.97 30.37 -7.34
C ALA A 400 15.95 29.20 -7.28
N ILE A 401 15.51 28.09 -6.67
CA ILE A 401 16.32 26.87 -6.56
C ILE A 401 15.76 25.83 -7.53
N VAL A 402 16.64 25.09 -8.20
CA VAL A 402 16.24 23.94 -9.03
C VAL A 402 15.77 22.81 -8.11
N SER A 403 14.48 22.49 -8.14
CA SER A 403 13.91 21.36 -7.39
C SER A 403 13.90 20.06 -8.18
N ASN A 404 13.86 20.14 -9.51
CA ASN A 404 14.03 19.00 -10.41
C ASN A 404 14.81 19.45 -11.66
N LEU A 405 15.89 18.75 -11.98
CA LEU A 405 16.67 19.04 -13.19
C LEU A 405 15.92 18.69 -14.47
N GLY A 406 15.00 17.73 -14.39
CA GLY A 406 14.32 17.17 -15.54
C GLY A 406 15.26 16.42 -16.49
N ASN A 407 14.69 15.66 -17.39
CA ASN A 407 15.43 14.99 -18.47
C ASN A 407 14.55 14.91 -19.72
N ARG A 408 14.82 15.75 -20.72
CA ARG A 408 14.05 15.81 -21.97
C ARG A 408 14.16 14.53 -22.81
N GLY A 409 15.25 13.78 -22.66
CA GLY A 409 15.50 12.49 -23.33
C GLY A 409 14.96 11.29 -22.55
N LEU A 410 14.16 11.50 -21.49
CA LEU A 410 13.63 10.38 -20.69
C LEU A 410 12.66 9.53 -21.51
N GLU A 411 12.96 8.23 -21.59
CA GLU A 411 12.18 7.25 -22.33
C GLU A 411 11.30 6.40 -21.43
N TRP A 412 10.26 5.84 -22.03
CA TRP A 412 9.43 4.82 -21.40
C TRP A 412 10.25 3.58 -21.02
N GLN A 413 9.97 3.00 -19.87
CA GLN A 413 10.43 1.66 -19.57
C GLN A 413 9.71 0.66 -20.50
N LYS A 414 10.48 -0.15 -21.22
CA LYS A 414 9.95 -1.18 -22.11
C LYS A 414 10.27 -2.55 -21.52
N THR A 415 9.26 -3.40 -21.49
CA THR A 415 9.42 -4.77 -20.98
C THR A 415 9.11 -5.74 -22.10
N LEU A 416 10.11 -6.43 -22.60
CA LEU A 416 9.87 -7.57 -23.47
C LEU A 416 9.41 -8.75 -22.63
N ASP A 417 8.13 -9.07 -22.71
CA ASP A 417 7.47 -10.17 -22.00
C ASP A 417 7.30 -11.37 -22.94
N ARG A 418 7.81 -12.52 -22.55
CA ARG A 418 7.66 -13.79 -23.23
C ARG A 418 6.95 -14.75 -22.29
N ASN A 419 5.86 -15.33 -22.76
CA ASN A 419 5.07 -16.26 -21.98
C ASN A 419 4.77 -17.52 -22.79
N ILE A 420 4.91 -18.68 -22.17
CA ILE A 420 4.50 -19.98 -22.72
C ILE A 420 3.70 -20.70 -21.65
N GLY A 421 2.54 -21.20 -22.02
CA GLY A 421 1.65 -21.85 -21.08
C GLY A 421 0.72 -22.85 -21.71
N PHE A 422 0.02 -23.57 -20.86
CA PHE A 422 -1.06 -24.44 -21.27
C PHE A 422 -2.26 -24.36 -20.34
N ASP A 423 -3.44 -24.60 -20.90
CA ASP A 423 -4.69 -24.76 -20.19
C ASP A 423 -5.17 -26.21 -20.39
N LEU A 424 -5.37 -26.92 -19.30
CA LEU A 424 -5.80 -28.30 -19.27
C LEU A 424 -7.08 -28.45 -18.44
N VAL A 425 -8.09 -29.13 -19.01
CA VAL A 425 -9.30 -29.49 -18.28
C VAL A 425 -9.52 -30.98 -18.44
N ILE A 426 -9.56 -31.68 -17.32
CA ILE A 426 -9.68 -33.14 -17.24
C ILE A 426 -10.73 -33.57 -16.23
N VAL A 427 -10.96 -34.89 -16.12
CA VAL A 427 -11.88 -35.51 -15.15
C VAL A 427 -13.28 -34.94 -15.28
N ASP A 428 -13.89 -35.07 -16.44
CA ASP A 428 -15.25 -34.59 -16.74
C ASP A 428 -15.47 -33.11 -16.39
N ASN A 429 -14.52 -32.26 -16.78
CA ASN A 429 -14.52 -30.83 -16.49
C ASN A 429 -14.40 -30.47 -14.99
N ARG A 430 -13.93 -31.39 -14.16
CA ARG A 430 -13.77 -31.13 -12.72
C ARG A 430 -12.43 -30.52 -12.36
N LEU A 431 -11.34 -30.91 -13.02
CA LEU A 431 -10.02 -30.38 -12.75
C LEU A 431 -9.56 -29.47 -13.89
N ARG A 432 -9.31 -28.21 -13.57
CA ARG A 432 -8.69 -27.24 -14.47
C ARG A 432 -7.30 -26.88 -13.95
N VAL A 433 -6.31 -26.98 -14.84
CA VAL A 433 -4.92 -26.62 -14.58
C VAL A 433 -4.52 -25.56 -15.59
N ASN A 434 -4.03 -24.43 -15.10
CA ASN A 434 -3.37 -23.40 -15.92
C ASN A 434 -1.93 -23.31 -15.49
N PHE A 435 -1.01 -23.38 -16.44
CA PHE A 435 0.43 -23.25 -16.24
C PHE A 435 0.96 -22.19 -17.16
N ASP A 436 1.79 -21.28 -16.62
CA ASP A 436 2.47 -20.24 -17.36
C ASP A 436 3.93 -20.12 -16.91
N TYR A 437 4.85 -20.21 -17.85
CA TYR A 437 6.24 -19.79 -17.68
C TYR A 437 6.40 -18.43 -18.35
N PHE A 438 6.98 -17.46 -17.63
CA PHE A 438 7.23 -16.12 -18.15
C PHE A 438 8.70 -15.72 -18.01
N ASN A 439 9.17 -14.93 -18.98
CA ASN A 439 10.47 -14.26 -18.94
C ASN A 439 10.27 -12.81 -19.39
N LYS A 440 10.55 -11.89 -18.47
CA LYS A 440 10.38 -10.45 -18.65
C LYS A 440 11.72 -9.77 -18.63
N LYS A 441 12.05 -9.04 -19.69
CA LYS A 441 13.25 -8.22 -19.79
C LYS A 441 12.84 -6.76 -19.86
N THR A 442 13.06 -6.01 -18.78
CA THR A 442 12.86 -4.57 -18.76
C THR A 442 14.13 -3.85 -19.15
N ASP A 443 14.09 -3.06 -20.23
CA ASP A 443 15.24 -2.40 -20.83
C ASP A 443 14.76 -1.13 -21.59
N PRO A 444 15.17 0.09 -21.20
CA PRO A 444 15.99 0.40 -20.03
C PRO A 444 15.17 0.52 -18.73
N LEU A 445 15.84 0.42 -17.58
CA LEU A 445 15.25 0.81 -16.28
C LEU A 445 15.27 2.32 -16.12
N LEU A 446 14.30 2.86 -15.36
CA LEU A 446 14.33 4.23 -14.88
C LEU A 446 14.90 4.24 -13.46
N VAL A 447 15.99 4.97 -13.27
CA VAL A 447 16.67 5.13 -11.98
C VAL A 447 16.97 6.60 -11.69
N HIS A 448 16.97 6.97 -10.40
CA HIS A 448 17.41 8.29 -9.95
C HIS A 448 18.89 8.23 -9.61
N ILE A 449 19.71 8.96 -10.37
CA ILE A 449 21.16 9.00 -10.19
C ILE A 449 21.53 10.24 -9.38
N GLY A 450 22.34 10.06 -8.33
CA GLY A 450 22.86 11.15 -7.52
C GLY A 450 23.70 12.12 -8.36
N THR A 451 23.47 13.41 -8.18
CA THR A 451 24.20 14.47 -8.89
C THR A 451 25.15 15.19 -7.95
N PRO A 452 26.25 15.78 -8.48
CA PRO A 452 27.11 16.66 -7.69
C PRO A 452 26.34 17.87 -7.14
N SER A 453 26.68 18.33 -5.94
CA SER A 453 26.02 19.48 -5.29
C SER A 453 26.06 20.77 -6.15
N SER A 454 27.04 20.89 -7.03
CA SER A 454 27.17 22.02 -7.98
C SER A 454 26.02 22.10 -9.01
N THR A 455 25.23 21.05 -9.18
CA THR A 455 24.06 21.05 -10.08
C THR A 455 22.83 21.70 -9.46
N GLY A 456 22.82 21.92 -8.15
CA GLY A 456 21.68 22.43 -7.40
C GLY A 456 20.56 21.43 -7.16
N ALA A 457 20.71 20.18 -7.57
CA ALA A 457 19.74 19.11 -7.33
C ALA A 457 20.45 17.85 -6.81
N THR A 458 19.76 17.06 -6.02
CA THR A 458 20.32 15.84 -5.42
C THR A 458 20.34 14.65 -6.37
N THR A 459 19.37 14.58 -7.28
CA THR A 459 19.22 13.48 -8.22
C THR A 459 18.70 13.93 -9.59
N ILE A 460 18.96 13.12 -10.61
CA ILE A 460 18.38 13.24 -11.95
C ILE A 460 17.81 11.89 -12.40
N PRO A 461 16.60 11.84 -12.98
CA PRO A 461 16.07 10.61 -13.56
C PRO A 461 16.78 10.25 -14.86
N ARG A 462 17.24 9.00 -15.00
CA ARG A 462 17.86 8.45 -16.19
C ARG A 462 17.41 7.04 -16.49
N ASN A 463 17.43 6.70 -17.77
CA ASN A 463 17.19 5.35 -18.26
C ASN A 463 18.51 4.61 -18.32
N VAL A 464 18.73 3.62 -17.41
CA VAL A 464 20.02 2.89 -17.31
C VAL A 464 19.76 1.47 -16.84
N GLY A 465 20.56 0.54 -17.41
CA GLY A 465 20.54 -0.84 -16.98
C GLY A 465 19.32 -1.62 -17.42
N LYS A 466 19.28 -2.87 -17.00
CA LYS A 466 18.26 -3.86 -17.36
C LYS A 466 17.90 -4.69 -16.16
N GLN A 467 16.65 -5.19 -16.14
CA GLN A 467 16.19 -6.19 -15.18
C GLN A 467 15.59 -7.37 -15.95
N ILE A 468 15.98 -8.58 -15.59
CA ILE A 468 15.40 -9.80 -16.10
C ILE A 468 14.64 -10.47 -14.96
N THR A 469 13.36 -10.75 -15.16
CA THR A 469 12.52 -11.48 -14.21
C THR A 469 11.94 -12.70 -14.92
N GLN A 470 12.10 -13.87 -14.34
CA GLN A 470 11.55 -15.11 -14.86
C GLN A 470 10.86 -15.90 -13.76
N GLY A 471 9.89 -16.70 -14.14
CA GLY A 471 9.15 -17.47 -13.15
C GLY A 471 8.06 -18.34 -13.75
N VAL A 472 7.34 -19.00 -12.84
CA VAL A 472 6.21 -19.88 -13.17
C VAL A 472 5.01 -19.49 -12.32
N ASN A 473 3.82 -19.57 -12.95
CA ASN A 473 2.53 -19.49 -12.27
C ASN A 473 1.76 -20.78 -12.55
N VAL A 474 1.18 -21.35 -11.50
CA VAL A 474 0.30 -22.51 -11.61
C VAL A 474 -1.01 -22.18 -10.93
N THR A 475 -2.13 -22.43 -11.60
CA THR A 475 -3.46 -22.31 -11.00
C THR A 475 -4.20 -23.64 -11.18
N LEU A 476 -4.73 -24.13 -10.07
CA LEU A 476 -5.50 -25.37 -9.99
C LEU A 476 -6.91 -25.05 -9.49
N ASN A 477 -7.93 -25.55 -10.20
CA ASN A 477 -9.31 -25.48 -9.73
C ASN A 477 -9.90 -26.89 -9.84
N TYR A 478 -10.32 -27.45 -8.71
CA TYR A 478 -10.88 -28.79 -8.64
C TYR A 478 -12.28 -28.77 -8.03
N SER A 479 -13.27 -29.18 -8.82
CA SER A 479 -14.66 -29.38 -8.37
C SER A 479 -14.80 -30.80 -7.82
N ILE A 480 -14.73 -30.95 -6.50
CA ILE A 480 -14.81 -32.23 -5.80
C ILE A 480 -16.23 -32.80 -5.96
N ILE A 481 -17.23 -31.95 -5.73
CA ILE A 481 -18.66 -32.30 -5.87
C ILE A 481 -19.30 -31.26 -6.78
N ARG A 482 -20.07 -31.75 -7.76
CA ARG A 482 -20.85 -30.92 -8.67
C ARG A 482 -22.20 -31.59 -8.89
N ARG A 483 -23.20 -31.12 -8.12
CA ARG A 483 -24.60 -31.53 -8.20
C ARG A 483 -25.48 -30.28 -8.16
N ASP A 484 -26.71 -30.36 -8.57
CA ASP A 484 -27.61 -29.20 -8.61
C ASP A 484 -27.85 -28.58 -7.25
N ASP A 485 -27.88 -29.39 -6.20
CA ASP A 485 -28.11 -28.94 -4.82
C ASP A 485 -26.83 -28.83 -3.98
N MET A 486 -25.68 -29.31 -4.50
CA MET A 486 -24.41 -29.35 -3.76
C MET A 486 -23.21 -29.11 -4.66
N PHE A 487 -22.41 -28.16 -4.29
CA PHE A 487 -21.15 -27.82 -4.98
C PHE A 487 -20.02 -27.70 -3.98
N TRP A 488 -18.91 -28.35 -4.26
CA TRP A 488 -17.69 -28.19 -3.47
C TRP A 488 -16.48 -28.09 -4.40
N SER A 489 -15.74 -26.99 -4.28
CA SER A 489 -14.54 -26.76 -5.06
C SER A 489 -13.36 -26.34 -4.18
N VAL A 490 -12.17 -26.68 -4.65
CA VAL A 490 -10.89 -26.21 -4.10
C VAL A 490 -10.14 -25.52 -5.23
N ASN A 491 -9.59 -24.36 -4.92
CA ASN A 491 -8.71 -23.61 -5.80
C ASN A 491 -7.36 -23.43 -5.13
N ALA A 492 -6.28 -23.51 -5.88
CA ALA A 492 -4.93 -23.24 -5.42
C ALA A 492 -4.17 -22.50 -6.52
N ASN A 493 -3.40 -21.51 -6.14
CA ASN A 493 -2.44 -20.90 -7.03
C ASN A 493 -1.04 -20.90 -6.39
N MET A 494 -0.03 -20.93 -7.23
CA MET A 494 1.36 -20.94 -6.87
C MET A 494 2.15 -20.03 -7.82
N ARG A 495 3.04 -19.24 -7.27
CA ARG A 495 4.00 -18.42 -8.00
C ARG A 495 5.41 -18.65 -7.46
N HIS A 496 6.34 -18.81 -8.38
CA HIS A 496 7.77 -18.73 -8.13
C HIS A 496 8.39 -17.76 -9.13
N GLN A 497 9.29 -16.87 -8.67
CA GLN A 497 10.01 -15.96 -9.58
C GLN A 497 11.40 -15.66 -9.06
N THR A 498 12.28 -15.34 -10.01
CA THR A 498 13.63 -14.81 -9.76
C THR A 498 13.86 -13.58 -10.61
N SER A 499 14.63 -12.64 -10.10
CA SER A 499 14.98 -11.39 -10.82
C SER A 499 16.46 -11.12 -10.71
N GLU A 500 17.06 -10.53 -11.76
CA GLU A 500 18.45 -10.09 -11.75
C GLU A 500 18.64 -8.76 -12.48
N TYR A 501 19.59 -7.96 -12.01
CA TYR A 501 20.05 -6.73 -12.67
C TYR A 501 21.19 -7.00 -13.63
N ARG A 502 21.28 -6.20 -14.70
CA ARG A 502 22.40 -6.16 -15.63
C ARG A 502 22.70 -4.75 -16.09
N ASN A 503 24.00 -4.42 -16.26
CA ASN A 503 24.50 -3.12 -16.71
C ASN A 503 24.07 -1.97 -15.79
N VAL A 504 24.07 -2.18 -14.46
CA VAL A 504 23.69 -1.18 -13.44
C VAL A 504 24.87 -0.77 -12.57
N SER A 505 25.87 -1.64 -12.37
CA SER A 505 26.92 -1.51 -11.36
C SER A 505 27.69 -0.20 -11.48
N ASP A 506 28.19 0.15 -12.64
CA ASP A 506 29.02 1.34 -12.84
C ASP A 506 28.28 2.66 -12.55
N VAL A 507 26.99 2.67 -12.87
CA VAL A 507 26.14 3.87 -12.77
C VAL A 507 25.63 4.09 -11.36
N LEU A 508 25.37 2.99 -10.62
CA LEU A 508 24.76 3.04 -9.29
C LEU A 508 25.78 2.81 -8.16
N THR A 509 27.08 2.76 -8.45
CA THR A 509 28.13 2.66 -7.44
C THR A 509 27.99 3.74 -6.34
N LYS A 510 27.79 4.99 -6.73
CA LYS A 510 27.59 6.08 -5.77
C LYS A 510 26.35 5.88 -4.92
N TYR A 511 25.23 5.42 -5.50
CA TYR A 511 24.03 5.09 -4.76
C TYR A 511 24.30 4.00 -3.71
N ASN A 512 24.99 2.93 -4.12
CA ASN A 512 25.35 1.84 -3.20
C ASN A 512 26.21 2.36 -2.03
N LEU A 513 27.19 3.22 -2.30
CA LEU A 513 28.05 3.83 -1.27
C LEU A 513 27.23 4.73 -0.31
N ASP A 514 26.39 5.60 -0.85
CA ASP A 514 25.62 6.57 -0.06
C ASP A 514 24.55 5.90 0.84
N ASN A 515 24.18 4.65 0.54
CA ASN A 515 23.12 3.93 1.26
C ASN A 515 23.63 2.75 2.12
N ARG A 516 24.95 2.55 2.25
CA ARG A 516 25.53 1.44 3.01
C ARG A 516 25.06 1.35 4.46
N ASN A 517 24.77 2.48 5.10
CA ASN A 517 24.32 2.55 6.50
C ASN A 517 22.82 2.87 6.66
N ARG A 518 22.03 2.88 5.57
CA ARG A 518 20.64 3.32 5.59
C ARG A 518 19.65 2.20 5.27
N ASN A 519 20.01 1.33 4.34
CA ASN A 519 19.16 0.24 3.89
C ASN A 519 19.99 -0.96 3.42
N LEU A 520 19.32 -2.07 3.10
CA LEU A 520 19.94 -3.31 2.64
C LEU A 520 19.89 -3.47 1.12
N THR A 521 19.40 -2.48 0.36
CA THR A 521 19.27 -2.57 -1.09
C THR A 521 20.54 -2.10 -1.79
N ARG A 522 21.08 -2.91 -2.67
CA ARG A 522 22.24 -2.58 -3.53
C ARG A 522 21.96 -2.98 -4.97
N TYR A 523 22.58 -2.28 -5.88
CA TYR A 523 22.44 -2.48 -7.31
C TYR A 523 23.78 -2.97 -7.89
N TYR A 524 23.87 -4.27 -8.13
CA TYR A 524 25.02 -4.90 -8.77
C TYR A 524 24.55 -5.81 -9.89
N ASP A 525 25.40 -5.95 -10.92
CA ASP A 525 25.14 -6.86 -12.03
C ASP A 525 25.11 -8.32 -11.52
N GLY A 526 24.07 -9.05 -11.90
CA GLY A 526 23.80 -10.41 -11.40
C GLY A 526 23.07 -10.44 -10.04
N GLY A 527 22.96 -9.31 -9.34
CA GLY A 527 22.18 -9.23 -8.09
C GLY A 527 20.68 -9.12 -8.33
N SER A 528 19.88 -9.53 -7.33
CA SER A 528 18.43 -9.42 -7.37
C SER A 528 17.97 -8.07 -6.76
N PRO A 529 16.85 -7.49 -7.25
CA PRO A 529 16.16 -6.37 -6.57
C PRO A 529 15.79 -6.69 -5.13
N SER A 530 15.60 -7.97 -4.83
CA SER A 530 15.14 -8.48 -3.53
C SER A 530 16.28 -8.91 -2.62
N ASP A 531 17.53 -8.82 -3.07
CA ASP A 531 18.70 -9.19 -2.25
C ASP A 531 18.86 -8.24 -1.08
N LEU A 532 19.11 -8.83 0.08
CA LEU A 532 19.44 -8.13 1.32
C LEU A 532 20.95 -8.12 1.50
N TRP A 533 21.54 -6.93 1.45
CA TRP A 533 22.98 -6.72 1.55
C TRP A 533 23.35 -6.21 2.93
N ALA A 534 24.23 -6.92 3.61
CA ALA A 534 24.79 -6.52 4.89
C ALA A 534 26.11 -7.21 5.14
N VAL A 535 26.84 -6.76 6.16
CA VAL A 535 28.01 -7.47 6.67
C VAL A 535 27.54 -8.71 7.46
N ARG A 536 28.16 -9.84 7.24
CA ARG A 536 27.84 -11.09 7.99
C ARG A 536 28.25 -10.97 9.43
N SER A 537 27.40 -11.47 10.32
CA SER A 537 27.61 -11.51 11.76
C SER A 537 27.68 -12.94 12.28
N CYS A 538 28.58 -13.19 13.20
CA CYS A 538 28.62 -14.43 14.02
C CYS A 538 27.88 -14.29 15.34
N GLY A 539 27.21 -13.13 15.58
CA GLY A 539 26.52 -12.86 16.83
C GLY A 539 27.37 -12.08 17.84
N ILE A 540 26.93 -12.09 19.09
CA ILE A 540 27.59 -11.37 20.19
C ILE A 540 28.64 -12.29 20.84
N ASP A 541 29.85 -11.77 20.99
CA ASP A 541 30.91 -12.43 21.69
C ASP A 541 30.60 -12.60 23.20
N PRO A 542 30.56 -13.83 23.74
CA PRO A 542 30.26 -14.05 25.13
C PRO A 542 31.26 -13.40 26.09
N ALA A 543 32.51 -13.21 25.66
CA ALA A 543 33.54 -12.67 26.54
C ALA A 543 33.43 -11.14 26.70
N THR A 544 33.13 -10.43 25.61
CA THR A 544 33.21 -8.98 25.57
C THR A 544 31.86 -8.28 25.37
N GLY A 545 30.81 -8.99 24.94
CA GLY A 545 29.51 -8.42 24.58
C GLY A 545 29.49 -7.66 23.27
N ARG A 546 30.60 -7.66 22.50
CA ARG A 546 30.69 -7.01 21.18
C ARG A 546 30.26 -7.93 20.08
N GLU A 547 29.74 -7.37 18.99
CA GLU A 547 29.39 -8.15 17.79
C GLU A 547 30.64 -8.60 17.04
N ILE A 548 30.63 -9.87 16.61
CA ILE A 548 31.69 -10.46 15.76
C ILE A 548 31.20 -10.43 14.32
N PHE A 549 31.94 -9.78 13.45
CA PHE A 549 31.70 -9.74 12.01
C PHE A 549 32.58 -10.74 11.26
N LEU A 550 32.17 -11.08 10.04
CA LEU A 550 32.97 -11.87 9.11
C LEU A 550 33.37 -11.00 7.93
N THR A 551 34.67 -10.97 7.63
CA THR A 551 35.14 -10.38 6.37
C THR A 551 34.73 -11.24 5.16
N LYS A 552 34.87 -10.73 3.95
CA LYS A 552 34.62 -11.48 2.72
C LYS A 552 35.47 -12.76 2.62
N GLU A 553 36.68 -12.74 3.20
CA GLU A 553 37.59 -13.89 3.26
C GLU A 553 37.23 -14.88 4.39
N GLY A 554 36.18 -14.61 5.16
CA GLY A 554 35.70 -15.49 6.25
C GLY A 554 36.48 -15.36 7.56
N LYS A 555 37.25 -14.29 7.77
CA LYS A 555 37.96 -14.01 9.03
C LYS A 555 37.01 -13.30 10.01
N GLN A 556 37.07 -13.68 11.27
CA GLN A 556 36.35 -13.00 12.35
C GLN A 556 37.04 -11.71 12.75
N THR A 557 36.25 -10.67 12.97
CA THR A 557 36.72 -9.35 13.41
C THR A 557 35.66 -8.65 14.27
N PHE A 558 36.10 -7.74 15.14
CA PHE A 558 35.21 -6.84 15.90
C PHE A 558 35.00 -5.48 15.18
N VAL A 559 35.65 -5.29 14.03
CA VAL A 559 35.52 -4.06 13.24
C VAL A 559 34.51 -4.31 12.13
N HIS A 560 33.46 -3.49 12.10
CA HIS A 560 32.53 -3.48 10.99
C HIS A 560 33.12 -2.68 9.82
N ASP A 561 33.21 -3.34 8.66
CA ASP A 561 33.63 -2.68 7.42
C ASP A 561 32.55 -2.90 6.36
N TYR A 562 32.07 -1.80 5.77
CA TYR A 562 31.07 -1.88 4.70
C TYR A 562 31.64 -2.52 3.42
N ASP A 563 32.94 -2.59 3.25
CA ASP A 563 33.54 -3.31 2.12
C ASP A 563 33.37 -4.83 2.22
N ASP A 564 33.02 -5.34 3.40
CA ASP A 564 32.68 -6.75 3.65
C ASP A 564 31.19 -7.06 3.41
N GLU A 565 30.37 -6.10 2.94
CA GLU A 565 28.98 -6.36 2.58
C GLU A 565 28.85 -7.46 1.52
N MET A 566 27.90 -8.36 1.71
CA MET A 566 27.52 -9.41 0.78
C MET A 566 26.02 -9.69 0.87
N VAL A 567 25.49 -10.48 -0.04
CA VAL A 567 24.09 -10.94 0.05
C VAL A 567 23.96 -11.86 1.25
N VAL A 568 23.10 -11.46 2.20
CA VAL A 568 22.81 -12.21 3.45
C VAL A 568 21.42 -12.80 3.47
N GLY A 569 20.62 -12.54 2.45
CA GLY A 569 19.27 -13.04 2.28
C GLY A 569 18.62 -12.50 1.01
N ASN A 570 17.42 -12.98 0.72
CA ASN A 570 16.58 -12.50 -0.36
C ASN A 570 15.14 -12.35 0.15
N SER A 571 14.52 -11.21 -0.10
CA SER A 571 13.17 -10.94 0.41
C SER A 571 12.05 -11.56 -0.43
N ASP A 572 12.33 -12.01 -1.66
CA ASP A 572 11.34 -12.75 -2.45
C ASP A 572 11.15 -14.17 -1.89
N PRO A 573 9.91 -14.66 -1.79
CA PRO A 573 9.67 -16.03 -1.38
C PRO A 573 10.04 -17.01 -2.48
N ASP A 574 10.47 -18.20 -2.09
CA ASP A 574 10.65 -19.31 -3.03
C ASP A 574 9.33 -19.70 -3.68
N VAL A 575 8.26 -19.71 -2.88
CA VAL A 575 6.89 -20.00 -3.33
C VAL A 575 5.87 -19.20 -2.55
N GLU A 576 4.94 -18.60 -3.25
CA GLU A 576 3.79 -17.93 -2.65
C GLU A 576 2.49 -18.26 -3.39
N GLY A 577 1.36 -18.18 -2.68
CA GLY A 577 0.07 -18.43 -3.28
C GLY A 577 -1.08 -18.39 -2.31
N VAL A 578 -2.24 -18.78 -2.84
CA VAL A 578 -3.51 -18.87 -2.08
C VAL A 578 -4.12 -20.24 -2.31
N ILE A 579 -4.62 -20.83 -1.25
CA ILE A 579 -5.45 -22.04 -1.28
C ILE A 579 -6.83 -21.64 -0.77
N GLY A 580 -7.86 -21.86 -1.58
CA GLY A 580 -9.24 -21.57 -1.24
C GLY A 580 -10.12 -22.79 -1.36
N THR A 581 -11.19 -22.84 -0.58
CA THR A 581 -12.27 -23.81 -0.76
C THR A 581 -13.61 -23.11 -0.65
N SER A 582 -14.56 -23.54 -1.49
CA SER A 582 -15.92 -23.04 -1.51
C SER A 582 -16.90 -24.20 -1.52
N PHE A 583 -17.83 -24.17 -0.61
CA PHE A 583 -18.88 -25.19 -0.44
C PHE A 583 -20.25 -24.53 -0.52
N TYR A 584 -21.17 -25.19 -1.22
CA TYR A 584 -22.56 -24.79 -1.32
C TYR A 584 -23.46 -26.02 -1.15
N TYR A 585 -24.51 -25.90 -0.34
CA TYR A 585 -25.51 -26.92 -0.17
C TYR A 585 -26.87 -26.33 0.19
N LYS A 586 -27.87 -26.51 -0.69
CA LYS A 586 -29.28 -26.10 -0.47
C LYS A 586 -29.44 -24.68 0.10
N GLY A 587 -28.76 -23.70 -0.50
CA GLY A 587 -28.78 -22.29 -0.08
C GLY A 587 -27.70 -21.91 0.94
N PHE A 588 -27.10 -22.87 1.64
CA PHE A 588 -25.95 -22.61 2.50
C PHE A 588 -24.68 -22.51 1.68
N SER A 589 -23.86 -21.50 1.95
CA SER A 589 -22.55 -21.33 1.34
C SER A 589 -21.48 -21.12 2.41
N ALA A 590 -20.30 -21.69 2.19
CA ALA A 590 -19.14 -21.48 3.04
C ALA A 590 -17.89 -21.34 2.16
N SER A 591 -17.03 -20.40 2.48
CA SER A 591 -15.72 -20.30 1.83
C SER A 591 -14.63 -19.91 2.82
N ILE A 592 -13.41 -20.38 2.56
CA ILE A 592 -12.20 -20.01 3.29
C ILE A 592 -11.06 -19.86 2.31
N ASN A 593 -10.22 -18.83 2.51
CA ASN A 593 -9.02 -18.58 1.73
C ASN A 593 -7.82 -18.45 2.68
N LEU A 594 -6.78 -19.20 2.36
CA LEU A 594 -5.51 -19.23 3.07
C LEU A 594 -4.41 -18.76 2.13
N ARG A 595 -3.61 -17.79 2.56
CA ARG A 595 -2.41 -17.36 1.84
C ARG A 595 -1.18 -17.99 2.47
N TYR A 596 -0.30 -18.48 1.65
CA TYR A 596 1.00 -18.99 2.08
C TYR A 596 2.15 -18.27 1.36
N ARG A 597 3.25 -18.11 2.08
CA ARG A 597 4.51 -17.57 1.57
C ARG A 597 5.62 -18.36 2.25
N LEU A 598 6.40 -19.08 1.47
CA LEU A 598 7.45 -19.97 1.95
C LEU A 598 8.78 -19.56 1.34
N GLY A 599 9.84 -19.60 2.14
CA GLY A 599 11.13 -19.03 1.79
C GLY A 599 11.12 -17.49 1.86
N GLY A 600 12.26 -16.91 1.49
CA GLY A 600 12.53 -15.49 1.62
C GLY A 600 12.91 -15.08 3.05
N GLN A 601 13.64 -14.00 3.15
CA GLN A 601 14.11 -13.43 4.40
C GLN A 601 13.59 -12.01 4.57
N ILE A 602 13.62 -11.54 5.81
CA ILE A 602 13.23 -10.17 6.17
C ILE A 602 14.22 -9.58 7.14
N PHE A 603 14.55 -8.31 6.97
CA PHE A 603 15.26 -7.56 7.99
C PHE A 603 14.29 -7.14 9.09
N MET A 604 14.59 -7.54 10.33
CA MET A 604 13.76 -7.29 11.51
C MET A 604 13.99 -5.88 12.06
N GLN A 605 13.41 -4.88 11.39
CA GLN A 605 13.58 -3.46 11.73
C GLN A 605 13.23 -3.18 13.21
N THR A 606 12.18 -3.82 13.74
CA THR A 606 11.78 -3.62 15.13
C THR A 606 12.85 -4.13 16.11
N LEU A 607 13.48 -5.28 15.81
CA LEU A 607 14.57 -5.78 16.64
C LEU A 607 15.78 -4.85 16.58
N TYR A 608 16.08 -4.33 15.40
CA TYR A 608 17.18 -3.39 15.19
C TYR A 608 16.94 -2.06 15.93
N ASP A 609 15.76 -1.43 15.75
CA ASP A 609 15.47 -0.09 16.26
C ASP A 609 15.01 -0.05 17.73
N LYS A 610 14.23 -1.06 18.15
CA LYS A 610 13.51 -1.05 19.43
C LYS A 610 14.04 -2.05 20.46
N VAL A 611 14.93 -2.93 20.03
CA VAL A 611 15.58 -3.91 20.92
C VAL A 611 17.08 -3.64 20.98
N GLU A 612 17.78 -3.62 19.86
CA GLU A 612 19.23 -3.45 19.83
C GLU A 612 19.66 -2.01 20.08
N ASN A 613 19.18 -1.07 19.23
CA ASN A 613 19.61 0.33 19.24
C ASN A 613 18.70 1.21 20.09
N LEU A 614 18.76 1.01 21.42
CA LEU A 614 18.01 1.83 22.36
C LEU A 614 18.80 3.11 22.69
N SER A 615 18.34 4.25 22.20
CA SER A 615 18.89 5.54 22.65
C SER A 615 18.53 5.83 24.11
N SER A 616 19.26 6.74 24.74
CA SER A 616 19.00 7.18 26.11
C SER A 616 17.57 7.70 26.31
N VAL A 617 17.01 8.40 25.32
CA VAL A 617 15.63 8.89 25.33
C VAL A 617 14.63 7.75 25.28
N LYS A 618 14.79 6.82 24.34
CA LYS A 618 13.87 5.68 24.19
C LYS A 618 13.78 4.76 25.42
N LYS A 619 14.80 4.74 26.28
CA LYS A 619 14.78 3.96 27.53
C LYS A 619 13.68 4.37 28.52
N TRP A 620 13.13 5.58 28.37
CA TRP A 620 12.02 6.09 29.19
C TRP A 620 10.63 5.79 28.60
N GLU A 621 10.59 5.30 27.36
CA GLU A 621 9.36 4.92 26.69
C GLU A 621 8.91 3.49 27.07
N ASN A 622 7.73 3.10 26.62
CA ASN A 622 7.27 1.72 26.65
C ASN A 622 8.11 0.91 25.67
N LEU A 623 8.98 0.09 26.19
CA LEU A 623 9.90 -0.73 25.40
C LEU A 623 9.27 -2.05 24.97
N ASP A 624 9.77 -2.60 23.86
CA ASP A 624 9.57 -4.00 23.52
C ASP A 624 10.14 -4.87 24.64
N LYS A 625 9.33 -5.80 25.18
CA LYS A 625 9.78 -6.66 26.26
C LYS A 625 10.99 -7.53 25.90
N ARG A 626 11.24 -7.80 24.60
CA ARG A 626 12.43 -8.51 24.11
C ARG A 626 13.71 -7.72 24.41
N ALA A 627 13.61 -6.39 24.60
CA ALA A 627 14.74 -5.56 25.02
C ALA A 627 15.34 -5.95 26.39
N LEU A 628 14.61 -6.69 27.20
CA LEU A 628 15.06 -7.19 28.51
C LEU A 628 15.66 -8.60 28.47
N TYR A 629 15.45 -9.33 27.39
CA TYR A 629 15.84 -10.71 27.23
C TYR A 629 17.00 -10.86 26.26
N ASP A 630 17.73 -11.97 26.37
CA ASP A 630 18.81 -12.37 25.48
C ASP A 630 19.90 -11.30 25.29
N ARG A 631 20.07 -10.41 26.29
CA ARG A 631 21.13 -9.40 26.33
C ARG A 631 22.36 -9.84 27.09
N TRP A 632 23.49 -9.43 26.55
CA TRP A 632 24.77 -9.61 27.27
C TRP A 632 24.82 -8.70 28.51
N LYS A 633 25.17 -9.27 29.66
CA LYS A 633 25.28 -8.60 30.97
C LYS A 633 26.66 -8.71 31.55
N GLN A 634 27.29 -9.88 31.41
CA GLN A 634 28.61 -10.19 31.97
C GLN A 634 29.34 -11.20 31.09
N SER A 635 30.64 -11.29 31.27
CA SER A 635 31.51 -12.27 30.58
C SER A 635 31.00 -13.69 30.77
N GLY A 636 30.87 -14.43 29.68
CA GLY A 636 30.32 -15.78 29.60
C GLY A 636 28.84 -15.86 29.15
N ASP A 637 28.12 -14.75 29.09
CA ASP A 637 26.73 -14.74 28.65
C ASP A 637 26.61 -15.02 27.16
N LYS A 638 25.79 -16.01 26.82
CA LYS A 638 25.37 -16.24 25.40
C LYS A 638 24.15 -15.36 25.09
N ALA A 639 24.38 -14.29 24.40
CA ALA A 639 23.36 -13.27 24.14
C ALA A 639 23.09 -13.08 22.64
N LYS A 640 21.87 -12.68 22.31
CA LYS A 640 21.50 -12.24 20.96
C LYS A 640 21.72 -10.75 20.73
N PHE A 641 21.70 -9.96 21.82
CA PHE A 641 21.76 -8.51 21.77
C PHE A 641 22.88 -7.99 22.68
N LYS A 642 23.45 -6.85 22.33
CA LYS A 642 24.47 -6.18 23.13
C LYS A 642 23.96 -5.76 24.51
N SER A 643 24.83 -5.28 25.38
CA SER A 643 24.43 -4.72 26.66
C SER A 643 23.46 -3.56 26.50
N ILE A 644 22.44 -3.46 27.37
CA ILE A 644 21.52 -2.33 27.40
C ILE A 644 22.22 -1.01 27.80
N ALA A 645 23.35 -1.12 28.47
CA ALA A 645 24.17 0.04 28.84
C ALA A 645 24.93 0.63 27.64
N ASP A 646 25.20 -0.19 26.62
CA ASP A 646 25.86 0.28 25.40
C ASP A 646 24.89 1.10 24.55
N SER A 647 25.16 2.39 24.41
CA SER A 647 24.36 3.35 23.64
C SER A 647 24.91 3.60 22.23
N GLU A 648 26.03 3.01 21.83
CA GLU A 648 26.55 3.13 20.47
C GLU A 648 25.57 2.49 19.48
N VAL A 649 25.44 3.09 18.32
CA VAL A 649 24.56 2.53 17.28
C VAL A 649 25.23 1.32 16.64
N THR A 650 24.62 0.15 16.80
CA THR A 650 25.04 -1.07 16.10
C THR A 650 24.82 -0.89 14.60
N PRO A 651 25.81 -1.18 13.74
CA PRO A 651 25.63 -1.13 12.30
C PRO A 651 24.67 -2.24 11.80
N ILE A 652 24.17 -2.05 10.59
CA ILE A 652 23.30 -3.05 9.93
C ILE A 652 24.14 -4.31 9.63
N SER A 653 23.68 -5.46 10.13
CA SER A 653 24.33 -6.77 9.93
C SER A 653 23.33 -7.88 9.67
N SER A 654 23.82 -9.04 9.25
CA SER A 654 22.98 -10.23 9.01
C SER A 654 22.26 -10.76 10.26
N ARG A 655 22.63 -10.32 11.46
CA ARG A 655 22.05 -10.73 12.73
C ARG A 655 20.54 -10.43 12.83
N PHE A 656 20.06 -9.46 12.08
CA PHE A 656 18.67 -9.03 12.05
C PHE A 656 17.91 -9.52 10.81
N VAL A 657 18.53 -10.39 9.99
CA VAL A 657 17.88 -11.03 8.84
C VAL A 657 17.38 -12.41 9.26
N GLU A 658 16.06 -12.61 9.17
CA GLU A 658 15.40 -13.85 9.61
C GLU A 658 14.55 -14.44 8.48
N ASP A 659 14.36 -15.77 8.51
CA ASP A 659 13.49 -16.47 7.55
C ASP A 659 12.04 -16.12 7.79
N ASN A 660 11.32 -15.74 6.73
CA ASN A 660 9.96 -15.22 6.76
C ASN A 660 8.96 -16.17 6.09
N ASN A 661 8.69 -17.30 6.71
CA ASN A 661 7.61 -18.20 6.29
C ASN A 661 6.29 -17.75 6.92
N VAL A 662 5.24 -17.63 6.11
CA VAL A 662 3.94 -17.10 6.55
C VAL A 662 2.81 -17.99 6.05
N LEU A 663 1.88 -18.32 6.94
CA LEU A 663 0.56 -18.85 6.62
C LEU A 663 -0.48 -17.92 7.26
N SER A 664 -1.37 -17.34 6.45
CA SER A 664 -2.44 -16.47 6.93
C SER A 664 -3.81 -16.93 6.47
N GLY A 665 -4.79 -16.84 7.36
CA GLY A 665 -6.20 -16.97 7.04
C GLY A 665 -6.71 -15.65 6.52
N GLU A 666 -6.85 -15.53 5.18
CA GLU A 666 -7.21 -14.28 4.52
C GLU A 666 -8.67 -13.91 4.74
N SER A 667 -9.56 -14.89 4.54
CA SER A 667 -11.00 -14.66 4.68
C SER A 667 -11.77 -15.96 4.96
N ILE A 668 -12.84 -15.82 5.72
CA ILE A 668 -13.89 -16.83 5.86
C ILE A 668 -15.24 -16.17 5.63
N SER A 669 -16.12 -16.82 4.89
CA SER A 669 -17.50 -16.40 4.74
C SER A 669 -18.45 -17.56 4.90
N LEU A 670 -19.59 -17.28 5.55
CA LEU A 670 -20.73 -18.18 5.69
C LEU A 670 -21.96 -17.45 5.16
N GLY A 671 -22.76 -18.10 4.35
CA GLY A 671 -23.95 -17.49 3.76
C GLY A 671 -25.12 -18.44 3.73
N TYR A 672 -26.31 -17.85 3.73
CA TYR A 672 -27.56 -18.56 3.46
C TYR A 672 -28.42 -17.73 2.52
N GLU A 673 -28.87 -18.32 1.45
CA GLU A 673 -29.78 -17.70 0.48
C GLU A 673 -31.08 -18.55 0.40
N SER A 674 -32.19 -17.87 0.48
CA SER A 674 -33.52 -18.48 0.39
C SER A 674 -34.33 -17.84 -0.73
N THR A 675 -34.93 -18.69 -1.56
CA THR A 675 -35.93 -18.33 -2.56
C THR A 675 -37.25 -19.04 -2.26
N GLY A 676 -37.44 -19.46 -0.99
CA GLY A 676 -38.58 -20.28 -0.57
C GLY A 676 -39.92 -19.53 -0.63
N LYS A 677 -40.99 -20.27 -0.86
CA LYS A 677 -42.36 -19.73 -0.98
C LYS A 677 -42.86 -18.91 0.21
N TRP A 678 -42.22 -19.02 1.38
CA TRP A 678 -42.55 -18.23 2.53
C TRP A 678 -42.23 -16.72 2.36
N LEU A 679 -41.27 -16.41 1.48
CA LEU A 679 -40.87 -15.04 1.16
C LEU A 679 -42.00 -14.28 0.43
N SER A 680 -42.81 -14.95 -0.34
CA SER A 680 -43.96 -14.31 -1.01
C SER A 680 -44.97 -13.71 -0.03
N ARG A 681 -45.01 -14.18 1.24
CA ARG A 681 -45.88 -13.60 2.28
C ARG A 681 -45.44 -12.16 2.69
N ILE A 682 -44.17 -11.85 2.49
CA ILE A 682 -43.61 -10.50 2.75
C ILE A 682 -43.36 -9.75 1.45
N GLY A 683 -43.82 -10.26 0.31
CA GLY A 683 -43.63 -9.64 -1.00
C GLY A 683 -42.22 -9.80 -1.56
N ALA A 684 -41.33 -10.56 -0.92
CA ALA A 684 -39.95 -10.72 -1.34
C ALA A 684 -39.78 -11.95 -2.28
N SER A 685 -38.89 -11.85 -3.23
CA SER A 685 -38.46 -12.88 -4.17
C SER A 685 -37.24 -13.66 -3.67
N SER A 686 -36.32 -13.02 -3.01
CA SER A 686 -35.14 -13.66 -2.41
C SER A 686 -34.69 -12.95 -1.14
N MET A 687 -34.03 -13.70 -0.25
CA MET A 687 -33.37 -13.17 0.94
C MET A 687 -32.01 -13.86 1.10
N SER A 688 -30.98 -13.06 1.32
CA SER A 688 -29.62 -13.54 1.57
C SER A 688 -29.10 -13.02 2.91
N PHE A 689 -28.49 -13.89 3.68
CA PHE A 689 -27.72 -13.55 4.88
C PHE A 689 -26.27 -13.99 4.68
N ARG A 690 -25.32 -13.15 5.03
CA ARG A 690 -23.89 -13.49 4.99
C ARG A 690 -23.19 -12.99 6.23
N ALA A 691 -22.30 -13.82 6.77
CA ALA A 691 -21.32 -13.46 7.78
C ALA A 691 -19.93 -13.66 7.19
N TYR A 692 -19.05 -12.67 7.34
CA TYR A 692 -17.69 -12.78 6.85
C TYR A 692 -16.68 -12.11 7.78
N MET A 693 -15.48 -12.66 7.77
CA MET A 693 -14.34 -12.17 8.54
C MET A 693 -13.10 -12.24 7.68
N ASN A 694 -12.30 -11.19 7.70
CA ASN A 694 -10.99 -11.12 7.08
C ASN A 694 -9.89 -11.18 8.15
N ASP A 695 -8.66 -11.51 7.72
CA ASP A 695 -7.47 -11.56 8.59
C ASP A 695 -7.69 -12.42 9.84
N ILE A 696 -8.11 -13.68 9.59
CA ILE A 696 -8.57 -14.62 10.63
C ILE A 696 -7.43 -14.97 11.58
N PHE A 697 -6.27 -15.34 11.01
CA PHE A 697 -5.05 -15.65 11.75
C PHE A 697 -3.82 -15.41 10.88
N ARG A 698 -2.67 -15.30 11.54
CA ARG A 698 -1.35 -15.32 10.89
C ARG A 698 -0.38 -16.13 11.74
N VAL A 699 0.22 -17.13 11.13
CA VAL A 699 1.32 -17.91 11.68
C VAL A 699 2.56 -17.59 10.86
N SER A 700 3.66 -17.24 11.53
CA SER A 700 4.90 -16.83 10.86
C SER A 700 6.10 -17.27 11.68
N THR A 701 7.21 -17.57 11.02
CA THR A 701 8.50 -17.83 11.66
C THR A 701 9.05 -16.59 12.35
N VAL A 702 8.66 -15.39 11.86
CA VAL A 702 9.06 -14.11 12.45
C VAL A 702 7.89 -13.43 13.15
N LYS A 703 8.15 -12.73 14.24
CA LYS A 703 7.18 -11.91 14.95
C LYS A 703 7.24 -10.48 14.41
N ASN A 704 6.42 -10.17 13.43
CA ASN A 704 6.20 -8.80 12.97
C ASN A 704 5.09 -8.16 13.80
N GLU A 705 5.38 -7.03 14.41
CA GLU A 705 4.41 -6.22 15.13
C GLU A 705 3.42 -5.60 14.14
N ARG A 706 2.13 -5.69 14.50
CA ARG A 706 1.05 -5.02 13.79
C ARG A 706 0.32 -4.10 14.76
N GLY A 707 -0.09 -2.94 14.29
CA GLY A 707 -0.92 -2.05 15.10
C GLY A 707 -0.15 -1.14 16.05
N LEU A 708 1.09 -0.76 15.74
CA LEU A 708 1.84 0.24 16.50
C LEU A 708 1.60 1.68 16.00
N SER A 709 1.28 1.85 14.73
CA SER A 709 0.92 3.16 14.15
C SER A 709 -0.58 3.41 14.19
N TYR A 710 -1.38 2.37 13.97
CA TYR A 710 -2.83 2.33 14.13
C TYR A 710 -3.21 0.96 14.72
N PRO A 711 -4.16 0.87 15.67
CA PRO A 711 -4.47 -0.38 16.36
C PRO A 711 -5.00 -1.44 15.38
N PHE A 712 -4.48 -2.63 15.49
CA PHE A 712 -4.98 -3.77 14.73
C PHE A 712 -6.26 -4.28 15.36
N ALA A 713 -7.36 -4.27 14.59
CA ALA A 713 -8.65 -4.78 15.04
C ALA A 713 -9.13 -5.91 14.11
N ARG A 714 -9.74 -6.92 14.69
CA ARG A 714 -10.50 -7.92 13.95
C ARG A 714 -11.95 -7.50 13.87
N SER A 715 -12.53 -7.65 12.67
CA SER A 715 -13.94 -7.33 12.44
C SER A 715 -14.67 -8.55 11.91
N VAL A 716 -15.89 -8.74 12.39
CA VAL A 716 -16.87 -9.66 11.81
C VAL A 716 -17.98 -8.83 11.22
N SER A 717 -18.34 -9.10 9.97
CA SER A 717 -19.36 -8.36 9.25
C SER A 717 -20.54 -9.27 8.92
N PHE A 718 -21.73 -8.71 9.04
CA PHE A 718 -22.96 -9.37 8.69
C PHE A 718 -23.67 -8.56 7.60
N SER A 719 -24.23 -9.21 6.60
CA SER A 719 -25.09 -8.56 5.61
C SER A 719 -26.41 -9.29 5.46
N LEU A 720 -27.47 -8.51 5.34
CA LEU A 720 -28.82 -8.97 5.03
C LEU A 720 -29.25 -8.27 3.74
N GLY A 721 -29.58 -9.03 2.72
CA GLY A 721 -30.15 -8.54 1.46
C GLY A 721 -31.55 -9.12 1.26
N VAL A 722 -32.50 -8.28 0.84
CA VAL A 722 -33.85 -8.68 0.49
C VAL A 722 -34.19 -8.09 -0.86
N THR A 723 -34.68 -8.91 -1.78
CA THR A 723 -35.15 -8.50 -3.11
C THR A 723 -36.67 -8.73 -3.18
N PHE A 724 -37.40 -7.70 -3.53
CA PHE A 724 -38.85 -7.68 -3.66
C PHE A 724 -39.28 -7.88 -5.12
#